data_7b83b33a39c052a4721d84aaa1192eed
#
_entry.id   7b83b33a39c052a4721d84aaa1192eed
#
_cell.length_a   1.000
_cell.length_b   1.000
_cell.length_c   1.000
_cell.angle_alpha   90.00
_cell.angle_beta   90.00
_cell.angle_gamma   90.00
#
_symmetry.space_group_name_H-M   'P 1'
#
loop_
_entity.id
_entity.type
_entity.pdbx_description
1 polymer ?
#
loop_
_entity_poly.entity_id
_entity_poly.type
_entity_poly.pdbx_seq_one_letter_code
_entity_poly.pdbx_strand_id
1 'polypeptide(L)'
;MIGTFAPRKCGIATFTKDIFDQLLIHQPEITAQVYALDTRVNAAQYEAVTGFIDCDSPASYAQAAQRINAAGYDAVWLQHEFGIFGGPDGEMVCDFVDRLAAPLIVTFHTVLESPSDNQRRITEHLVTRASRIMVMSQHGRDLLVDQFHAPATLVEVIPHGAPDRPFGREELMKERLNLSGKQVLMTFGLIGPGKGLENAIEALPAIVASHPNAIYRIVGATHPNLVREQGEGYRDGLQALAERLGVADHIQWENRFLDTPELLDQLEACDIYLTPYFNLQQATSGTLSYAVALGKAVVSTPYVHARELLADGAGVLVEPKSSEAIAQAVNRLLDDADELNGTKQRAFAAGRKTIWPHFAAASAGLVRNTLNRRVAPPPVTAAPSLAGVWTMCDHTGMLQHGIGIVPDRRHGYCIDDNARALILMNQVRDIIPSERTRWSIVFASFIQHAWNPDKQVFRNFMAFDRAWCEDAGSEDSNGRTIWALGHTAACAADADIRSWGRRWFETALPGFAKVDSPRAIAFAMLGAVHMLSAEPGHVGAKALLERGGAMLAHLLHHSRRPNWAWFEAVLGYDNPRLPQALIEAGSAFGRQDWLQAGLETLAWIAERQTAAQGHFRPVGSDTFQKEYEQYPFDQQPLEAQASVEAAHSAFLATGDRRWIDHGLIAYRWYFGANDRGEALADLKTGRCRDGVNRRGVNENCGAESILAFHLAYASLIEMLSNAKTDGLERMLIERSTGKPVALAHS
;
A
#
# COMPACT_ATOMS: atom_id res chain seq x y z
N MET A 1 -9.10 10.26 -0.96
CA MET A 1 -8.43 10.92 0.19
C MET A 1 -9.02 10.40 1.48
N ILE A 2 -8.21 10.20 2.51
CA ILE A 2 -8.63 9.65 3.81
C ILE A 2 -8.08 10.55 4.92
N GLY A 3 -8.95 10.97 5.82
CA GLY A 3 -8.60 11.83 6.95
C GLY A 3 -9.84 12.46 7.57
N THR A 4 -9.65 13.28 8.60
CA THR A 4 -10.76 14.13 9.07
C THR A 4 -11.15 15.12 7.97
N PHE A 5 -12.44 15.45 7.89
CA PHE A 5 -13.00 16.30 6.84
C PHE A 5 -14.10 17.18 7.41
N ALA A 6 -14.50 18.24 6.66
CA ALA A 6 -15.65 19.06 7.04
C ALA A 6 -16.92 18.16 7.13
N PRO A 7 -17.82 18.39 8.11
CA PRO A 7 -17.97 19.59 8.94
C PRO A 7 -17.16 19.59 10.26
N ARG A 8 -16.28 18.60 10.49
CA ARG A 8 -15.44 18.57 11.69
C ARG A 8 -14.56 19.83 11.78
N LYS A 9 -14.62 20.51 12.93
CA LYS A 9 -13.88 21.76 13.16
C LYS A 9 -12.50 21.44 13.75
N CYS A 10 -11.53 21.10 12.89
CA CYS A 10 -10.12 20.96 13.26
C CYS A 10 -9.21 21.30 12.08
N GLY A 11 -7.94 21.61 12.36
CA GLY A 11 -6.97 22.02 11.34
C GLY A 11 -6.78 21.01 10.21
N ILE A 12 -6.73 19.71 10.55
CA ILE A 12 -6.59 18.61 9.57
C ILE A 12 -7.82 18.53 8.65
N ALA A 13 -9.03 18.68 9.20
CA ALA A 13 -10.25 18.62 8.41
C ALA A 13 -10.33 19.79 7.41
N THR A 14 -9.94 20.99 7.85
CA THR A 14 -9.84 22.17 6.97
C THR A 14 -8.80 21.92 5.88
N PHE A 15 -7.62 21.48 6.23
CA PHE A 15 -6.54 21.18 5.27
C PHE A 15 -6.94 20.11 4.25
N THR A 16 -7.57 19.00 4.71
CA THR A 16 -8.03 17.92 3.82
C THR A 16 -9.09 18.44 2.82
N LYS A 17 -10.00 19.29 3.31
CA LYS A 17 -11.01 19.93 2.45
C LYS A 17 -10.37 20.89 1.45
N ASP A 18 -9.43 21.71 1.90
CA ASP A 18 -8.74 22.68 1.04
C ASP A 18 -7.95 21.94 -0.07
N ILE A 19 -7.20 20.88 0.26
CA ILE A 19 -6.53 20.05 -0.75
C ILE A 19 -7.54 19.49 -1.76
N PHE A 20 -8.63 18.92 -1.27
CA PHE A 20 -9.67 18.35 -2.11
C PHE A 20 -10.23 19.38 -3.08
N ASP A 21 -10.66 20.53 -2.57
CA ASP A 21 -11.25 21.60 -3.38
C ASP A 21 -10.24 22.17 -4.38
N GLN A 22 -9.01 22.44 -3.94
CA GLN A 22 -7.98 23.07 -4.77
C GLN A 22 -7.42 22.14 -5.84
N LEU A 23 -7.35 20.84 -5.58
CA LEU A 23 -7.04 19.86 -6.61
C LEU A 23 -8.11 19.84 -7.71
N LEU A 24 -9.39 19.82 -7.34
CA LEU A 24 -10.49 19.82 -8.32
C LEU A 24 -10.55 21.12 -9.15
N ILE A 25 -10.21 22.26 -8.52
CA ILE A 25 -10.20 23.57 -9.20
C ILE A 25 -9.03 23.69 -10.18
N HIS A 26 -7.82 23.30 -9.76
CA HIS A 26 -6.59 23.59 -10.49
C HIS A 26 -6.02 22.42 -11.27
N GLN A 27 -6.52 21.18 -11.06
CA GLN A 27 -6.05 19.95 -11.72
C GLN A 27 -7.25 19.11 -12.15
N PRO A 28 -7.99 19.55 -13.19
CA PRO A 28 -9.27 18.92 -13.58
C PRO A 28 -9.13 17.50 -14.11
N GLU A 29 -7.91 17.05 -14.43
CA GLU A 29 -7.60 15.67 -14.80
C GLU A 29 -7.60 14.72 -13.59
N ILE A 30 -7.60 15.24 -12.36
CA ILE A 30 -7.65 14.44 -11.14
C ILE A 30 -9.09 14.38 -10.64
N THR A 31 -9.64 13.19 -10.56
CA THR A 31 -10.90 12.94 -9.85
C THR A 31 -10.57 12.51 -8.43
N ALA A 32 -11.05 13.23 -7.44
CA ALA A 32 -10.83 12.90 -6.04
C ALA A 32 -12.14 12.53 -5.34
N GLN A 33 -12.05 11.60 -4.38
CA GLN A 33 -13.14 11.20 -3.51
C GLN A 33 -12.65 11.17 -2.07
N VAL A 34 -13.56 11.33 -1.11
CA VAL A 34 -13.21 11.44 0.32
C VAL A 34 -13.88 10.35 1.13
N TYR A 35 -13.08 9.67 1.95
CA TYR A 35 -13.52 8.87 3.06
C TYR A 35 -13.22 9.64 4.35
N ALA A 36 -14.27 10.16 4.98
CA ALA A 36 -14.15 10.99 6.17
C ALA A 36 -13.95 10.12 7.42
N LEU A 37 -13.04 10.54 8.30
CA LEU A 37 -12.71 9.88 9.55
C LEU A 37 -13.25 10.69 10.73
N ASP A 38 -14.16 10.11 11.51
CA ASP A 38 -14.69 10.71 12.74
C ASP A 38 -15.30 9.59 13.62
N THR A 39 -15.83 9.96 14.79
CA THR A 39 -16.57 9.03 15.64
C THR A 39 -17.96 8.74 15.07
N ARG A 40 -18.51 7.57 15.35
CA ARG A 40 -19.82 7.13 14.83
C ARG A 40 -20.98 8.08 15.17
N VAL A 41 -20.89 8.78 16.29
CA VAL A 41 -21.90 9.76 16.71
C VAL A 41 -22.09 10.88 15.68
N ASN A 42 -21.03 11.21 14.95
CA ASN A 42 -21.02 12.28 13.97
C ASN A 42 -21.32 11.79 12.53
N ALA A 43 -21.52 10.48 12.30
CA ALA A 43 -21.65 9.90 10.97
C ALA A 43 -22.74 10.53 10.10
N ALA A 44 -23.88 10.94 10.67
CA ALA A 44 -24.96 11.59 9.95
C ALA A 44 -24.61 12.95 9.35
N GLN A 45 -23.51 13.59 9.80
CA GLN A 45 -23.03 14.87 9.28
C GLN A 45 -22.24 14.72 7.97
N TYR A 46 -21.93 13.50 7.53
CA TYR A 46 -21.05 13.17 6.40
C TYR A 46 -21.78 12.57 5.18
N GLU A 47 -23.05 12.93 4.97
CA GLU A 47 -23.84 12.40 3.85
C GLU A 47 -23.27 12.77 2.46
N ALA A 48 -22.53 13.86 2.36
CA ALA A 48 -21.96 14.33 1.09
C ALA A 48 -20.59 13.72 0.73
N VAL A 49 -19.99 12.87 1.58
CA VAL A 49 -18.72 12.21 1.30
C VAL A 49 -18.95 10.82 0.69
N THR A 50 -17.93 10.30 -0.01
CA THR A 50 -18.00 8.96 -0.65
C THR A 50 -18.13 7.84 0.38
N GLY A 51 -17.46 7.99 1.53
CA GLY A 51 -17.50 7.01 2.61
C GLY A 51 -17.18 7.61 3.96
N PHE A 52 -17.57 6.89 5.02
CA PHE A 52 -17.31 7.25 6.41
C PHE A 52 -16.55 6.11 7.10
N ILE A 53 -15.55 6.47 7.90
CA ILE A 53 -14.78 5.57 8.73
C ILE A 53 -14.99 5.97 10.19
N ASP A 54 -15.59 5.07 10.95
CA ASP A 54 -15.69 5.20 12.42
C ASP A 54 -14.30 4.97 13.01
N CYS A 55 -13.68 6.03 13.52
CA CYS A 55 -12.30 5.99 14.00
C CYS A 55 -12.08 5.05 15.19
N ASP A 56 -13.13 4.71 15.96
CA ASP A 56 -13.04 3.82 17.12
C ASP A 56 -13.34 2.34 16.80
N SER A 57 -13.66 2.02 15.53
CA SER A 57 -14.10 0.68 15.12
C SER A 57 -13.14 0.01 14.13
N PRO A 58 -12.35 -1.02 14.54
CA PRO A 58 -11.51 -1.80 13.64
C PRO A 58 -12.26 -2.36 12.44
N ALA A 59 -13.50 -2.81 12.64
CA ALA A 59 -14.34 -3.32 11.56
C ALA A 59 -14.68 -2.25 10.51
N SER A 60 -14.80 -0.97 10.91
CA SER A 60 -15.04 0.12 9.98
C SER A 60 -13.84 0.37 9.06
N TYR A 61 -12.61 0.26 9.58
CA TYR A 61 -11.39 0.35 8.78
C TYR A 61 -11.30 -0.78 7.75
N ALA A 62 -11.55 -2.02 8.18
CA ALA A 62 -11.54 -3.17 7.29
C ALA A 62 -12.57 -3.05 6.16
N GLN A 63 -13.80 -2.64 6.48
CA GLN A 63 -14.85 -2.41 5.49
C GLN A 63 -14.53 -1.26 4.53
N ALA A 64 -13.91 -0.17 5.03
CA ALA A 64 -13.49 0.94 4.19
C ALA A 64 -12.39 0.50 3.22
N ALA A 65 -11.37 -0.22 3.68
CA ALA A 65 -10.31 -0.75 2.83
C ALA A 65 -10.88 -1.67 1.74
N GLN A 66 -11.81 -2.54 2.09
CA GLN A 66 -12.49 -3.43 1.12
C GLN A 66 -13.24 -2.62 0.05
N ARG A 67 -14.02 -1.60 0.43
CA ARG A 67 -14.72 -0.72 -0.51
C ARG A 67 -13.76 0.07 -1.39
N ILE A 68 -12.66 0.59 -0.84
CA ILE A 68 -11.62 1.30 -1.57
C ILE A 68 -10.97 0.40 -2.62
N ASN A 69 -10.64 -0.84 -2.24
CA ASN A 69 -10.06 -1.82 -3.17
C ASN A 69 -11.04 -2.22 -4.28
N ALA A 70 -12.33 -2.36 -3.95
CA ALA A 70 -13.39 -2.67 -4.92
C ALA A 70 -13.69 -1.50 -5.86
N ALA A 71 -13.52 -0.26 -5.43
CA ALA A 71 -13.68 0.93 -6.26
C ALA A 71 -12.56 1.12 -7.29
N GLY A 72 -11.39 0.49 -7.08
CA GLY A 72 -10.28 0.50 -8.04
C GLY A 72 -9.59 1.84 -8.23
N TYR A 73 -9.41 2.60 -7.15
CA TYR A 73 -8.67 3.87 -7.20
C TYR A 73 -7.23 3.69 -7.66
N ASP A 74 -6.72 4.63 -8.43
CA ASP A 74 -5.32 4.65 -8.90
C ASP A 74 -4.32 4.91 -7.77
N ALA A 75 -4.70 5.72 -6.77
CA ALA A 75 -3.93 5.97 -5.55
C ALA A 75 -4.83 6.29 -4.36
N VAL A 76 -4.35 6.03 -3.16
CA VAL A 76 -4.97 6.41 -1.89
C VAL A 76 -4.08 7.44 -1.22
N TRP A 77 -4.65 8.56 -0.76
CA TRP A 77 -3.92 9.62 -0.08
C TRP A 77 -4.41 9.76 1.36
N LEU A 78 -3.55 9.39 2.31
CA LEU A 78 -3.80 9.40 3.75
C LEU A 78 -3.28 10.70 4.38
N GLN A 79 -4.12 11.38 5.15
CA GLN A 79 -3.72 12.49 6.01
C GLN A 79 -3.45 11.93 7.40
N HIS A 80 -2.18 11.88 7.81
CA HIS A 80 -1.79 11.28 9.09
C HIS A 80 -1.53 12.32 10.16
N GLU A 81 -2.22 12.15 11.29
CA GLU A 81 -1.94 12.76 12.60
C GLU A 81 -2.33 11.75 13.68
N PHE A 82 -1.52 11.59 14.72
CA PHE A 82 -1.72 10.55 15.74
C PHE A 82 -3.09 10.62 16.41
N GLY A 83 -3.61 11.82 16.64
CA GLY A 83 -4.86 12.05 17.37
C GLY A 83 -6.16 11.91 16.56
N ILE A 84 -6.11 11.51 15.28
CA ILE A 84 -7.32 11.38 14.46
C ILE A 84 -7.76 9.94 14.22
N PHE A 85 -6.89 8.97 14.42
CA PHE A 85 -7.17 7.55 14.30
C PHE A 85 -7.44 6.92 15.66
N GLY A 86 -8.14 5.79 15.67
CA GLY A 86 -8.45 5.05 16.89
C GLY A 86 -7.29 4.21 17.42
N GLY A 87 -7.45 3.76 18.66
CA GLY A 87 -6.42 3.02 19.41
C GLY A 87 -5.35 3.91 20.01
N PRO A 88 -4.43 3.35 20.83
CA PRO A 88 -3.29 4.08 21.35
C PRO A 88 -2.48 4.76 20.24
N ASP A 89 -2.26 6.08 20.37
CA ASP A 89 -1.56 6.91 19.37
C ASP A 89 -2.10 6.78 17.94
N GLY A 90 -3.34 6.30 17.76
CA GLY A 90 -3.92 6.15 16.43
C GLY A 90 -3.51 4.87 15.69
N GLU A 91 -3.06 3.84 16.38
CA GLU A 91 -2.45 2.63 15.79
C GLU A 91 -3.36 1.84 14.83
N MET A 92 -4.69 2.02 14.89
CA MET A 92 -5.62 1.33 13.97
C MET A 92 -5.35 1.68 12.49
N VAL A 93 -4.64 2.78 12.20
CA VAL A 93 -4.22 3.13 10.85
C VAL A 93 -3.30 2.08 10.24
N CYS A 94 -2.51 1.36 11.04
CA CYS A 94 -1.55 0.37 10.55
C CYS A 94 -2.27 -0.80 9.84
N ASP A 95 -3.25 -1.42 10.50
CA ASP A 95 -4.04 -2.50 9.90
C ASP A 95 -4.83 -2.01 8.67
N PHE A 96 -5.36 -0.80 8.73
CA PHE A 96 -6.06 -0.20 7.60
C PHE A 96 -5.18 -0.08 6.35
N VAL A 97 -3.95 0.47 6.47
CA VAL A 97 -3.06 0.63 5.31
C VAL A 97 -2.54 -0.72 4.80
N ASP A 98 -2.45 -1.73 5.66
CA ASP A 98 -2.06 -3.09 5.28
C ASP A 98 -3.09 -3.75 4.35
N ARG A 99 -4.35 -3.38 4.47
CA ARG A 99 -5.44 -3.89 3.64
C ARG A 99 -5.56 -3.18 2.29
N LEU A 100 -4.89 -2.04 2.08
CA LEU A 100 -4.99 -1.25 0.85
C LEU A 100 -4.14 -1.85 -0.27
N ALA A 101 -4.73 -1.99 -1.45
CA ALA A 101 -4.05 -2.48 -2.66
C ALA A 101 -3.46 -1.34 -3.50
N ALA A 102 -4.16 -0.22 -3.61
CA ALA A 102 -3.69 0.94 -4.37
C ALA A 102 -2.41 1.54 -3.77
N PRO A 103 -1.54 2.15 -4.59
CA PRO A 103 -0.40 2.93 -4.10
C PRO A 103 -0.81 3.94 -3.04
N LEU A 104 -0.05 4.00 -1.94
CA LEU A 104 -0.35 4.84 -0.78
C LEU A 104 0.52 6.10 -0.76
N ILE A 105 -0.10 7.27 -0.72
CA ILE A 105 0.54 8.54 -0.41
C ILE A 105 0.22 8.85 1.06
N VAL A 106 1.21 9.20 1.87
CA VAL A 106 1.02 9.60 3.27
C VAL A 106 1.47 11.05 3.45
N THR A 107 0.58 11.92 3.92
CA THR A 107 0.96 13.23 4.45
C THR A 107 1.14 13.11 5.96
N PHE A 108 2.34 13.36 6.46
CA PHE A 108 2.59 13.50 7.89
C PHE A 108 2.40 14.97 8.30
N HIS A 109 1.36 15.22 9.10
CA HIS A 109 1.13 16.56 9.68
C HIS A 109 2.08 16.84 10.84
N THR A 110 2.48 15.80 11.56
CA THR A 110 3.47 15.85 12.64
C THR A 110 4.50 14.74 12.43
N VAL A 111 5.78 15.10 12.53
CA VAL A 111 6.91 14.16 12.66
C VAL A 111 7.60 14.53 13.97
N LEU A 112 7.63 13.59 14.93
CA LEU A 112 8.13 13.85 16.28
C LEU A 112 9.63 13.59 16.38
N GLU A 113 10.37 14.52 16.98
CA GLU A 113 11.80 14.32 17.32
C GLU A 113 12.01 13.25 18.40
N SER A 114 11.09 13.18 19.35
CA SER A 114 11.14 12.26 20.48
C SER A 114 9.80 11.50 20.60
N PRO A 115 9.50 10.58 19.67
CA PRO A 115 8.28 9.79 19.72
C PRO A 115 8.31 8.77 20.85
N SER A 116 7.14 8.38 21.38
CA SER A 116 7.01 7.16 22.16
C SER A 116 7.35 5.93 21.31
N ASP A 117 7.58 4.78 21.94
CA ASP A 117 7.86 3.53 21.21
C ASP A 117 6.73 3.18 20.24
N ASN A 118 5.47 3.40 20.67
CA ASN A 118 4.30 3.15 19.81
C ASN A 118 4.20 4.15 18.66
N GLN A 119 4.43 5.44 18.90
CA GLN A 119 4.46 6.45 17.85
C GLN A 119 5.58 6.20 16.84
N ARG A 120 6.75 5.77 17.29
CA ARG A 120 7.87 5.35 16.43
C ARG A 120 7.43 4.18 15.55
N ARG A 121 6.88 3.13 16.14
CA ARG A 121 6.38 1.94 15.41
C ARG A 121 5.37 2.31 14.34
N ILE A 122 4.40 3.19 14.65
CA ILE A 122 3.39 3.63 13.69
C ILE A 122 4.04 4.42 12.55
N THR A 123 4.94 5.36 12.85
CA THR A 123 5.64 6.15 11.82
C THR A 123 6.46 5.26 10.90
N GLU A 124 7.27 4.34 11.44
CA GLU A 124 8.07 3.39 10.66
C GLU A 124 7.19 2.48 9.81
N HIS A 125 6.05 2.03 10.36
CA HIS A 125 5.09 1.23 9.61
C HIS A 125 4.54 2.00 8.41
N LEU A 126 4.07 3.24 8.60
CA LEU A 126 3.55 4.09 7.53
C LEU A 126 4.64 4.43 6.50
N VAL A 127 5.86 4.73 6.93
CA VAL A 127 7.03 4.93 6.04
C VAL A 127 7.28 3.69 5.19
N THR A 128 7.19 2.50 5.78
CA THR A 128 7.39 1.23 5.07
C THR A 128 6.29 0.97 4.04
N ARG A 129 5.05 1.36 4.33
CA ARG A 129 3.89 1.13 3.45
C ARG A 129 3.69 2.19 2.37
N ALA A 130 4.23 3.39 2.54
CA ALA A 130 4.05 4.50 1.62
C ALA A 130 4.78 4.29 0.29
N SER A 131 4.09 4.57 -0.82
CA SER A 131 4.68 4.73 -2.15
C SER A 131 5.29 6.11 -2.33
N ARG A 132 4.70 7.13 -1.71
CA ARG A 132 5.21 8.50 -1.59
C ARG A 132 4.82 9.08 -0.24
N ILE A 133 5.62 10.02 0.23
CA ILE A 133 5.41 10.71 1.50
C ILE A 133 5.46 12.21 1.24
N MET A 134 4.49 12.92 1.80
CA MET A 134 4.46 14.37 1.82
C MET A 134 4.69 14.87 3.25
N VAL A 135 5.54 15.86 3.39
CA VAL A 135 5.70 16.69 4.59
C VAL A 135 5.65 18.16 4.21
N MET A 136 5.36 19.03 5.18
CA MET A 136 5.19 20.45 4.92
C MET A 136 6.39 21.31 5.33
N SER A 137 7.46 20.66 5.87
CA SER A 137 8.69 21.34 6.30
C SER A 137 9.92 20.52 5.94
N GLN A 138 11.05 21.20 5.72
CA GLN A 138 12.34 20.53 5.51
C GLN A 138 12.77 19.75 6.74
N HIS A 139 12.54 20.30 7.93
CA HIS A 139 12.80 19.62 9.20
C HIS A 139 12.05 18.28 9.30
N GLY A 140 10.76 18.25 8.94
CA GLY A 140 9.98 17.00 8.91
C GLY A 140 10.56 15.96 7.95
N ARG A 141 11.06 16.41 6.78
CA ARG A 141 11.76 15.53 5.84
C ARG A 141 13.05 14.96 6.43
N ASP A 142 13.86 15.82 7.03
CA ASP A 142 15.13 15.41 7.61
C ASP A 142 14.92 14.39 8.74
N LEU A 143 13.93 14.62 9.63
CA LEU A 143 13.54 13.64 10.65
C LEU A 143 13.11 12.29 10.06
N LEU A 144 12.28 12.30 9.01
CA LEU A 144 11.85 11.05 8.37
C LEU A 144 13.02 10.28 7.76
N VAL A 145 13.96 10.98 7.13
CA VAL A 145 15.13 10.36 6.48
C VAL A 145 16.14 9.86 7.52
N ASP A 146 16.51 10.72 8.48
CA ASP A 146 17.62 10.45 9.38
C ASP A 146 17.21 9.54 10.55
N GLN A 147 15.99 9.74 11.09
CA GLN A 147 15.56 9.05 12.31
C GLN A 147 14.65 7.85 12.02
N PHE A 148 13.80 7.92 10.96
CA PHE A 148 12.87 6.85 10.60
C PHE A 148 13.29 6.10 9.32
N HIS A 149 14.49 6.39 8.80
CA HIS A 149 15.12 5.70 7.66
C HIS A 149 14.25 5.69 6.38
N ALA A 150 13.40 6.72 6.21
CA ALA A 150 12.63 6.87 4.98
C ALA A 150 13.58 7.10 3.80
N PRO A 151 13.41 6.38 2.68
CA PRO A 151 14.18 6.67 1.48
C PRO A 151 13.96 8.12 1.03
N ALA A 152 15.02 8.91 0.93
CA ALA A 152 14.94 10.34 0.61
C ALA A 152 14.19 10.64 -0.71
N THR A 153 14.20 9.68 -1.64
CA THR A 153 13.49 9.75 -2.93
C THR A 153 11.98 9.60 -2.82
N LEU A 154 11.46 9.11 -1.68
CA LEU A 154 10.02 8.97 -1.44
C LEU A 154 9.43 10.18 -0.73
N VAL A 155 10.26 11.04 -0.11
CA VAL A 155 9.80 12.15 0.72
C VAL A 155 9.88 13.46 -0.05
N GLU A 156 8.72 14.06 -0.29
CA GLU A 156 8.59 15.36 -0.93
C GLU A 156 8.15 16.43 0.08
N VAL A 157 8.79 17.60 0.04
CA VAL A 157 8.40 18.75 0.84
C VAL A 157 7.48 19.62 0.01
N ILE A 158 6.21 19.67 0.39
CA ILE A 158 5.20 20.54 -0.22
C ILE A 158 4.68 21.45 0.90
N PRO A 159 5.10 22.73 0.96
CA PRO A 159 4.68 23.66 2.00
C PRO A 159 3.17 23.79 2.06
N HIS A 160 2.64 24.12 3.25
CA HIS A 160 1.20 24.30 3.45
C HIS A 160 0.62 25.31 2.47
N GLY A 161 -0.44 24.93 1.75
CA GLY A 161 -1.13 25.80 0.80
C GLY A 161 -1.73 27.03 1.45
N ALA A 162 -1.77 28.12 0.71
CA ALA A 162 -2.27 29.40 1.22
C ALA A 162 -3.12 30.14 0.16
N PRO A 163 -4.06 30.98 0.58
CA PRO A 163 -4.91 31.77 -0.33
C PRO A 163 -4.10 32.73 -1.20
N ASP A 164 -4.56 32.93 -2.43
CA ASP A 164 -4.04 33.93 -3.33
C ASP A 164 -4.90 35.19 -3.28
N ARG A 165 -4.37 36.25 -2.71
CA ARG A 165 -5.03 37.56 -2.62
C ARG A 165 -4.06 38.66 -3.07
N PRO A 166 -4.55 39.78 -3.64
CA PRO A 166 -3.71 40.91 -4.00
C PRO A 166 -3.02 41.54 -2.79
N PHE A 167 -1.79 42.02 -3.00
CA PHE A 167 -1.04 42.76 -1.96
C PHE A 167 -1.56 44.19 -1.74
N GLY A 168 -1.41 44.74 -0.54
CA GLY A 168 -1.62 46.17 -0.24
C GLY A 168 -3.07 46.57 -0.11
N ARG A 169 -3.95 45.68 0.40
CA ARG A 169 -5.38 45.98 0.59
C ARG A 169 -5.75 46.36 2.03
N GLU A 170 -4.77 46.63 2.88
CA GLU A 170 -4.98 46.88 4.31
C GLU A 170 -5.98 48.01 4.57
N GLU A 171 -5.76 49.18 3.99
CA GLU A 171 -6.62 50.34 4.25
C GLU A 171 -8.06 50.12 3.74
N LEU A 172 -8.22 49.46 2.60
CA LEU A 172 -9.54 49.09 2.08
C LEU A 172 -10.29 48.17 3.04
N MET A 173 -9.60 47.17 3.62
CA MET A 173 -10.23 46.25 4.56
C MET A 173 -10.44 46.87 5.95
N LYS A 174 -9.54 47.75 6.39
CA LYS A 174 -9.76 48.57 7.62
C LYS A 174 -11.01 49.44 7.50
N GLU A 175 -11.20 50.08 6.36
CA GLU A 175 -12.42 50.88 6.12
C GLU A 175 -13.69 50.02 6.23
N ARG A 176 -13.71 48.86 5.56
CA ARG A 176 -14.83 47.90 5.59
C ARG A 176 -15.14 47.36 6.99
N LEU A 177 -14.12 47.21 7.82
CA LEU A 177 -14.24 46.64 9.16
C LEU A 177 -14.33 47.70 10.26
N ASN A 178 -14.47 48.99 9.90
CA ASN A 178 -14.50 50.14 10.81
C ASN A 178 -13.22 50.25 11.69
N LEU A 179 -12.06 50.00 11.08
CA LEU A 179 -10.74 50.01 11.70
C LEU A 179 -9.84 51.12 11.14
N SER A 180 -10.39 52.05 10.37
CA SER A 180 -9.63 53.17 9.78
C SER A 180 -8.85 53.97 10.84
N GLY A 181 -7.55 54.20 10.55
CA GLY A 181 -6.64 54.89 11.47
C GLY A 181 -6.13 54.04 12.64
N LYS A 182 -6.47 52.76 12.73
CA LYS A 182 -5.93 51.80 13.72
C LYS A 182 -4.70 51.08 13.20
N GLN A 183 -3.80 50.80 14.09
CA GLN A 183 -2.68 49.86 13.90
C GLN A 183 -3.15 48.51 14.41
N VAL A 184 -3.35 47.56 13.48
CA VAL A 184 -4.04 46.30 13.76
C VAL A 184 -3.02 45.16 13.97
N LEU A 185 -2.90 44.72 15.21
CA LEU A 185 -2.26 43.45 15.55
C LEU A 185 -3.30 42.34 15.50
N MET A 186 -2.93 41.13 15.07
CA MET A 186 -3.89 40.01 14.96
C MET A 186 -3.26 38.66 15.28
N THR A 187 -4.03 37.80 15.95
CA THR A 187 -3.84 36.35 16.00
C THR A 187 -5.14 35.65 15.65
N PHE A 188 -5.12 34.63 14.84
CA PHE A 188 -6.32 33.84 14.55
C PHE A 188 -6.12 32.33 14.69
N GLY A 189 -7.22 31.61 14.84
CA GLY A 189 -7.31 30.16 14.94
C GLY A 189 -8.00 29.68 16.22
N LEU A 190 -8.02 28.37 16.45
CA LEU A 190 -8.57 27.85 17.71
C LEU A 190 -7.72 28.29 18.89
N ILE A 191 -8.37 28.93 19.86
CA ILE A 191 -7.71 29.53 21.02
C ILE A 191 -7.42 28.46 22.08
N GLY A 192 -6.20 28.47 22.60
CA GLY A 192 -5.76 27.58 23.68
C GLY A 192 -4.38 27.93 24.21
N PRO A 193 -3.97 27.36 25.36
CA PRO A 193 -2.74 27.70 26.08
C PRO A 193 -1.46 27.65 25.25
N GLY A 194 -1.38 26.71 24.29
CA GLY A 194 -0.22 26.58 23.39
C GLY A 194 0.00 27.75 22.44
N LYS A 195 -0.96 28.66 22.32
CA LYS A 195 -0.88 29.86 21.44
C LYS A 195 -0.12 31.03 22.05
N GLY A 196 0.15 31.03 23.36
CA GLY A 196 0.92 32.06 24.02
C GLY A 196 0.30 33.45 23.99
N LEU A 197 -1.04 33.52 23.92
CA LEU A 197 -1.77 34.77 23.84
C LEU A 197 -1.55 35.65 25.08
N GLU A 198 -1.25 35.02 26.21
CA GLU A 198 -0.89 35.69 27.46
C GLU A 198 0.27 36.66 27.24
N ASN A 199 1.34 36.20 26.58
CA ASN A 199 2.53 37.01 26.33
C ASN A 199 2.24 38.18 25.37
N ALA A 200 1.35 37.96 24.38
CA ALA A 200 0.94 39.04 23.49
C ALA A 200 0.09 40.11 24.22
N ILE A 201 -0.80 39.70 25.13
CA ILE A 201 -1.58 40.60 25.98
C ILE A 201 -0.68 41.35 26.96
N GLU A 202 0.30 40.67 27.58
CA GLU A 202 1.29 41.30 28.48
C GLU A 202 2.22 42.28 27.75
N ALA A 203 2.40 42.16 26.44
CA ALA A 203 3.16 43.12 25.63
C ALA A 203 2.38 44.41 25.33
N LEU A 204 1.03 44.39 25.36
CA LEU A 204 0.18 45.52 24.95
C LEU A 204 0.40 46.79 25.76
N PRO A 205 0.59 46.82 27.09
CA PRO A 205 0.85 48.06 27.81
C PRO A 205 1.99 48.88 27.21
N ALA A 206 3.12 48.23 26.90
CA ALA A 206 4.28 48.88 26.29
C ALA A 206 4.01 49.32 24.82
N ILE A 207 3.24 48.54 24.08
CA ILE A 207 2.87 48.85 22.70
C ILE A 207 1.91 50.06 22.66
N VAL A 208 0.85 50.07 23.48
CA VAL A 208 -0.15 51.11 23.52
C VAL A 208 0.42 52.44 24.05
N ALA A 209 1.40 52.36 24.98
CA ALA A 209 2.11 53.57 25.46
C ALA A 209 2.84 54.28 24.31
N SER A 210 3.38 53.59 23.33
CA SER A 210 4.05 54.17 22.15
C SER A 210 3.08 54.41 21.02
N HIS A 211 2.08 53.57 20.85
CA HIS A 211 1.11 53.56 19.75
C HIS A 211 -0.34 53.51 20.27
N PRO A 212 -0.91 54.62 20.72
CA PRO A 212 -2.28 54.67 21.33
C PRO A 212 -3.40 54.18 20.41
N ASN A 213 -3.18 54.18 19.11
CA ASN A 213 -4.14 53.64 18.12
C ASN A 213 -4.00 52.13 17.86
N ALA A 214 -3.05 51.44 18.51
CA ALA A 214 -2.88 50.01 18.37
C ALA A 214 -4.05 49.24 18.98
N ILE A 215 -4.54 48.24 18.25
CA ILE A 215 -5.55 47.30 18.73
C ILE A 215 -5.06 45.89 18.45
N TYR A 216 -5.35 44.96 19.36
CA TYR A 216 -5.09 43.54 19.17
C TYR A 216 -6.39 42.80 18.93
N ARG A 217 -6.50 42.14 17.78
CA ARG A 217 -7.66 41.34 17.39
C ARG A 217 -7.35 39.87 17.61
N ILE A 218 -8.12 39.20 18.47
CA ILE A 218 -8.04 37.78 18.76
C ILE A 218 -9.26 37.11 18.12
N VAL A 219 -9.02 36.41 16.99
CA VAL A 219 -10.05 35.86 16.11
C VAL A 219 -10.08 34.34 16.18
N GLY A 220 -11.19 33.80 16.64
CA GLY A 220 -11.44 32.36 16.68
C GLY A 220 -12.12 31.86 17.95
N ALA A 221 -12.74 30.70 17.87
CA ALA A 221 -13.38 30.03 18.99
C ALA A 221 -12.34 29.37 19.90
N THR A 222 -12.68 29.18 21.16
CA THR A 222 -11.90 28.35 22.06
C THR A 222 -11.86 26.90 21.56
N HIS A 223 -10.71 26.23 21.74
CA HIS A 223 -10.53 24.88 21.24
C HIS A 223 -11.61 23.93 21.82
N PRO A 224 -12.33 23.13 20.99
CA PRO A 224 -13.46 22.31 21.44
C PRO A 224 -13.17 21.40 22.61
N ASN A 225 -11.95 20.86 22.71
CA ASN A 225 -11.55 20.01 23.84
C ASN A 225 -11.48 20.82 25.15
N LEU A 226 -10.94 22.04 25.09
CA LEU A 226 -10.90 22.92 26.27
C LEU A 226 -12.31 23.31 26.72
N VAL A 227 -13.18 23.65 25.76
CA VAL A 227 -14.58 23.97 26.06
C VAL A 227 -15.26 22.79 26.77
N ARG A 228 -15.02 21.56 26.32
CA ARG A 228 -15.60 20.35 26.93
C ARG A 228 -15.07 20.09 28.36
N GLU A 229 -13.79 20.39 28.61
CA GLU A 229 -13.13 20.13 29.89
C GLU A 229 -13.32 21.26 30.91
N GLN A 230 -13.29 22.51 30.47
CA GLN A 230 -13.18 23.69 31.33
C GLN A 230 -14.14 24.84 30.94
N GLY A 231 -15.02 24.63 29.94
CA GLY A 231 -15.84 25.71 29.40
C GLY A 231 -14.98 26.79 28.71
N GLU A 232 -15.35 28.05 28.82
CA GLU A 232 -14.61 29.20 28.28
C GLU A 232 -13.53 29.72 29.25
N GLY A 233 -13.22 29.00 30.34
CA GLY A 233 -12.31 29.46 31.42
C GLY A 233 -10.96 29.98 30.96
N TYR A 234 -10.37 29.43 29.89
CA TYR A 234 -9.13 29.96 29.34
C TYR A 234 -9.30 31.36 28.73
N ARG A 235 -10.36 31.59 27.94
CA ARG A 235 -10.68 32.88 27.38
C ARG A 235 -11.00 33.91 28.47
N ASP A 236 -11.81 33.52 29.45
CA ASP A 236 -12.16 34.39 30.58
C ASP A 236 -10.92 34.84 31.36
N GLY A 237 -9.94 33.90 31.52
CA GLY A 237 -8.63 34.19 32.09
C GLY A 237 -7.82 35.22 31.31
N LEU A 238 -7.83 35.14 29.97
CA LEU A 238 -7.18 36.13 29.10
C LEU A 238 -7.86 37.51 29.17
N GLN A 239 -9.18 37.56 29.25
CA GLN A 239 -9.95 38.81 29.42
C GLN A 239 -9.64 39.44 30.77
N ALA A 240 -9.65 38.67 31.84
CA ALA A 240 -9.28 39.16 33.16
C ALA A 240 -7.80 39.62 33.22
N LEU A 241 -6.89 39.03 32.45
CA LEU A 241 -5.50 39.50 32.31
C LEU A 241 -5.49 40.89 31.64
N ALA A 242 -6.22 41.07 30.56
CA ALA A 242 -6.32 42.35 29.85
C ALA A 242 -6.90 43.48 30.73
N GLU A 243 -7.91 43.19 31.53
CA GLU A 243 -8.48 44.14 32.53
C GLU A 243 -7.44 44.54 33.58
N ARG A 244 -6.73 43.56 34.17
CA ARG A 244 -5.68 43.83 35.16
C ARG A 244 -4.54 44.70 34.65
N LEU A 245 -4.23 44.57 33.36
CA LEU A 245 -3.17 45.35 32.71
C LEU A 245 -3.68 46.69 32.15
N GLY A 246 -4.98 46.97 32.23
CA GLY A 246 -5.59 48.22 31.75
C GLY A 246 -5.59 48.37 30.24
N VAL A 247 -5.59 47.26 29.49
CA VAL A 247 -5.55 47.22 28.02
C VAL A 247 -6.80 46.62 27.37
N ALA A 248 -7.85 46.35 28.16
CA ALA A 248 -9.07 45.70 27.68
C ALA A 248 -9.71 46.43 26.48
N ASP A 249 -9.70 47.79 26.50
CA ASP A 249 -10.24 48.61 25.42
C ASP A 249 -9.41 48.55 24.11
N HIS A 250 -8.21 48.01 24.18
CA HIS A 250 -7.32 47.78 23.03
C HIS A 250 -7.39 46.35 22.47
N ILE A 251 -8.28 45.49 23.01
CA ILE A 251 -8.46 44.12 22.53
C ILE A 251 -9.88 43.96 21.95
N GLN A 252 -9.92 43.39 20.75
CA GLN A 252 -11.18 42.99 20.11
C GLN A 252 -11.25 41.47 20.01
N TRP A 253 -12.28 40.88 20.60
CA TRP A 253 -12.53 39.43 20.63
C TRP A 253 -13.56 39.04 19.58
N GLU A 254 -13.20 38.13 18.67
CA GLU A 254 -14.12 37.50 17.73
C GLU A 254 -14.26 36.01 18.07
N ASN A 255 -15.25 35.72 18.97
CA ASN A 255 -15.42 34.37 19.55
C ASN A 255 -16.26 33.46 18.65
N ARG A 256 -15.84 33.26 17.42
CA ARG A 256 -16.50 32.31 16.50
C ARG A 256 -15.52 31.77 15.47
N PHE A 257 -15.85 30.62 14.89
CA PHE A 257 -15.15 30.10 13.74
C PHE A 257 -15.63 30.87 12.50
N LEU A 258 -14.74 31.61 11.86
CA LEU A 258 -15.03 32.36 10.64
C LEU A 258 -14.96 31.44 9.42
N ASP A 259 -15.77 31.74 8.40
CA ASP A 259 -15.54 31.15 7.08
C ASP A 259 -14.28 31.75 6.43
N THR A 260 -13.74 31.07 5.42
CA THR A 260 -12.48 31.49 4.80
C THR A 260 -12.54 32.88 4.20
N PRO A 261 -13.57 33.30 3.42
CA PRO A 261 -13.65 34.64 2.87
C PRO A 261 -13.63 35.76 3.94
N GLU A 262 -14.41 35.59 4.99
CA GLU A 262 -14.47 36.56 6.10
C GLU A 262 -13.14 36.60 6.87
N LEU A 263 -12.54 35.44 7.14
CA LEU A 263 -11.24 35.37 7.79
C LEU A 263 -10.16 36.11 6.99
N LEU A 264 -10.15 35.93 5.66
CA LEU A 264 -9.18 36.60 4.79
C LEU A 264 -9.38 38.14 4.79
N ASP A 265 -10.60 38.63 4.78
CA ASP A 265 -10.87 40.06 4.89
C ASP A 265 -10.35 40.62 6.23
N GLN A 266 -10.52 39.87 7.34
CA GLN A 266 -9.96 40.21 8.65
C GLN A 266 -8.44 40.25 8.63
N LEU A 267 -7.83 39.25 8.01
CA LEU A 267 -6.37 39.12 7.93
C LEU A 267 -5.76 40.17 6.99
N GLU A 268 -6.44 40.51 5.89
CA GLU A 268 -6.00 41.61 5.02
C GLU A 268 -5.96 42.98 5.76
N ALA A 269 -6.85 43.23 6.72
CA ALA A 269 -6.83 44.44 7.54
C ALA A 269 -5.70 44.49 8.59
N CYS A 270 -4.99 43.38 8.81
CA CYS A 270 -3.93 43.27 9.79
C CYS A 270 -2.65 43.97 9.33
N ASP A 271 -1.97 44.69 10.21
CA ASP A 271 -0.63 45.26 9.97
C ASP A 271 0.46 44.28 10.38
N ILE A 272 0.32 43.73 11.61
CA ILE A 272 1.30 42.79 12.19
C ILE A 272 0.56 41.55 12.72
N TYR A 273 0.94 40.38 12.22
CA TYR A 273 0.41 39.11 12.66
C TYR A 273 1.27 38.51 13.77
N LEU A 274 0.68 38.11 14.90
CA LEU A 274 1.38 37.60 16.07
C LEU A 274 1.18 36.09 16.20
N THR A 275 2.29 35.33 16.33
CA THR A 275 2.28 33.89 16.63
C THR A 275 3.27 33.54 17.74
N PRO A 276 2.98 33.95 19.01
CA PRO A 276 3.89 33.74 20.14
C PRO A 276 3.77 32.33 20.74
N TYR A 277 3.77 31.30 19.90
CA TYR A 277 3.47 29.93 20.27
C TYR A 277 4.51 29.32 21.22
N PHE A 278 4.05 28.48 22.15
CA PHE A 278 4.95 27.82 23.14
C PHE A 278 5.55 26.53 22.59
N ASN A 279 4.85 25.85 21.70
CA ASN A 279 5.38 24.61 21.09
C ASN A 279 6.38 24.94 19.99
N LEU A 280 7.66 24.92 20.32
CA LEU A 280 8.75 25.21 19.37
C LEU A 280 8.95 24.08 18.33
N GLN A 281 8.41 22.89 18.56
CA GLN A 281 8.47 21.77 17.64
C GLN A 281 7.35 21.77 16.60
N GLN A 282 6.50 22.79 16.59
CA GLN A 282 5.39 22.85 15.62
C GLN A 282 5.93 22.93 14.19
N ALA A 283 5.82 21.80 13.46
CA ALA A 283 6.36 21.64 12.11
C ALA A 283 5.51 22.36 11.04
N THR A 284 4.24 22.65 11.32
CA THR A 284 3.32 23.29 10.35
C THR A 284 2.33 24.20 11.06
N SER A 285 2.08 25.37 10.49
CA SER A 285 1.07 26.32 10.94
C SER A 285 0.34 26.93 9.74
N GLY A 286 -0.88 26.49 9.48
CA GLY A 286 -1.72 27.05 8.40
C GLY A 286 -2.00 28.56 8.60
N THR A 287 -2.14 28.98 9.86
CA THR A 287 -2.39 30.40 10.18
C THR A 287 -1.20 31.27 9.81
N LEU A 288 0.04 30.78 10.03
CA LEU A 288 1.26 31.46 9.61
C LEU A 288 1.36 31.50 8.07
N SER A 289 1.10 30.37 7.40
CA SER A 289 1.12 30.32 5.93
C SER A 289 0.16 31.35 5.31
N TYR A 290 -1.02 31.51 5.88
CA TYR A 290 -1.99 32.50 5.41
C TYR A 290 -1.51 33.93 5.62
N ALA A 291 -0.97 34.24 6.79
CA ALA A 291 -0.45 35.58 7.09
C ALA A 291 0.69 35.98 6.13
N VAL A 292 1.64 35.06 5.92
CA VAL A 292 2.78 35.28 5.01
C VAL A 292 2.31 35.41 3.55
N ALA A 293 1.36 34.57 3.11
CA ALA A 293 0.85 34.62 1.74
C ALA A 293 0.09 35.92 1.43
N LEU A 294 -0.57 36.55 2.45
CA LEU A 294 -1.19 37.82 2.32
C LEU A 294 -0.25 39.02 2.56
N GLY A 295 1.03 38.75 2.77
CA GLY A 295 2.06 39.77 2.96
C GLY A 295 1.93 40.52 4.27
N LYS A 296 1.59 39.83 5.37
CA LYS A 296 1.54 40.48 6.69
C LYS A 296 2.95 40.42 7.32
N ALA A 297 3.34 41.52 7.97
CA ALA A 297 4.51 41.47 8.83
C ALA A 297 4.21 40.51 9.98
N VAL A 298 5.11 39.56 10.27
CA VAL A 298 4.87 38.55 11.28
C VAL A 298 5.87 38.73 12.43
N VAL A 299 5.38 38.71 13.68
CA VAL A 299 6.19 38.57 14.87
C VAL A 299 5.88 37.21 15.49
N SER A 300 6.89 36.34 15.60
CA SER A 300 6.72 34.92 15.95
C SER A 300 7.79 34.43 16.92
N THR A 301 7.45 33.48 17.76
CA THR A 301 8.47 32.62 18.40
C THR A 301 9.11 31.70 17.37
N PRO A 302 10.37 31.21 17.59
CA PRO A 302 11.12 30.47 16.59
C PRO A 302 10.74 28.98 16.53
N TYR A 303 9.45 28.65 16.41
CA TYR A 303 9.06 27.26 16.15
C TYR A 303 9.47 26.82 14.74
N VAL A 304 9.55 25.52 14.50
CA VAL A 304 10.10 24.95 13.28
C VAL A 304 9.58 25.64 12.02
N HIS A 305 8.28 25.69 11.82
CA HIS A 305 7.69 26.32 10.62
C HIS A 305 7.97 27.82 10.52
N ALA A 306 8.02 28.53 11.66
CA ALA A 306 8.32 29.96 11.65
C ALA A 306 9.79 30.21 11.26
N ARG A 307 10.73 29.43 11.74
CA ARG A 307 12.14 29.53 11.32
C ARG A 307 12.32 29.34 9.81
N GLU A 308 11.61 28.35 9.23
CA GLU A 308 11.69 28.09 7.79
C GLU A 308 11.00 29.16 6.94
N LEU A 309 9.76 29.52 7.31
CA LEU A 309 8.93 30.40 6.48
C LEU A 309 9.28 31.89 6.62
N LEU A 310 9.78 32.32 7.79
CA LEU A 310 10.16 33.70 8.05
C LEU A 310 11.65 33.99 7.84
N ALA A 311 12.38 33.03 7.28
CA ALA A 311 13.77 33.24 6.83
C ALA A 311 13.85 34.46 5.88
N ASP A 312 15.04 34.96 5.68
CA ASP A 312 15.34 36.07 4.77
C ASP A 312 14.55 37.36 5.06
N GLY A 313 14.16 37.55 6.31
CA GLY A 313 13.49 38.77 6.81
C GLY A 313 12.01 38.88 6.41
N ALA A 314 11.34 37.75 6.10
CA ALA A 314 9.89 37.70 5.89
C ALA A 314 9.08 37.89 7.19
N GLY A 315 9.74 37.94 8.34
CA GLY A 315 9.15 38.24 9.65
C GLY A 315 10.24 38.43 10.71
N VAL A 316 9.83 38.64 11.93
CA VAL A 316 10.71 38.85 13.11
C VAL A 316 10.51 37.69 14.07
N LEU A 317 11.62 37.01 14.41
CA LEU A 317 11.63 35.97 15.42
C LEU A 317 11.97 36.57 16.78
N VAL A 318 11.19 36.25 17.81
CA VAL A 318 11.33 36.76 19.17
C VAL A 318 11.56 35.63 20.18
N GLU A 319 12.15 35.95 21.32
CA GLU A 319 12.37 35.01 22.42
C GLU A 319 11.05 34.42 22.92
N PRO A 320 10.94 33.09 23.11
CA PRO A 320 9.75 32.46 23.65
C PRO A 320 9.43 32.94 25.08
N LYS A 321 8.15 33.12 25.37
CA LYS A 321 7.65 33.56 26.69
C LYS A 321 8.16 34.94 27.11
N SER A 322 8.48 35.82 26.17
CA SER A 322 8.94 37.18 26.44
C SER A 322 7.97 38.21 25.86
N SER A 323 7.13 38.75 26.70
CA SER A 323 6.24 39.90 26.34
C SER A 323 7.05 41.16 25.97
N GLU A 324 8.21 41.34 26.61
CA GLU A 324 9.13 42.44 26.29
C GLU A 324 9.67 42.36 24.87
N ALA A 325 10.14 41.16 24.46
CA ALA A 325 10.67 40.93 23.11
C ALA A 325 9.57 41.14 22.03
N ILE A 326 8.33 40.72 22.34
CA ILE A 326 7.19 40.98 21.46
C ILE A 326 6.94 42.48 21.34
N ALA A 327 6.88 43.21 22.46
CA ALA A 327 6.65 44.67 22.48
C ALA A 327 7.74 45.44 21.71
N GLN A 328 9.00 45.08 21.92
CA GLN A 328 10.13 45.70 21.21
C GLN A 328 10.05 45.47 19.69
N ALA A 329 9.74 44.22 19.25
CA ALA A 329 9.60 43.90 17.83
C ALA A 329 8.43 44.63 17.18
N VAL A 330 7.27 44.70 17.85
CA VAL A 330 6.07 45.40 17.35
C VAL A 330 6.33 46.88 17.27
N ASN A 331 6.85 47.51 18.34
CA ASN A 331 7.12 48.97 18.35
C ASN A 331 8.13 49.32 17.25
N ARG A 332 9.25 48.58 17.10
CA ARG A 332 10.21 48.80 16.02
C ARG A 332 9.55 48.81 14.63
N LEU A 333 8.69 47.83 14.36
CA LEU A 333 8.01 47.73 13.06
C LEU A 333 6.98 48.86 12.87
N LEU A 334 6.31 49.34 13.93
CA LEU A 334 5.34 50.42 13.86
C LEU A 334 5.99 51.80 13.81
N ASP A 335 7.22 51.96 14.39
CA ASP A 335 8.02 53.18 14.34
C ASP A 335 8.66 53.41 12.98
N ASP A 336 9.00 52.37 12.24
CA ASP A 336 9.66 52.43 10.93
C ASP A 336 8.73 51.85 9.82
N ALA A 337 8.06 52.76 9.12
CA ALA A 337 7.14 52.38 8.03
C ALA A 337 7.85 51.70 6.85
N ASP A 338 9.13 52.03 6.59
CA ASP A 338 9.90 51.39 5.52
C ASP A 338 10.28 49.96 5.90
N GLU A 339 10.71 49.73 7.16
CA GLU A 339 10.97 48.38 7.68
C GLU A 339 9.70 47.52 7.67
N LEU A 340 8.57 48.09 8.12
CA LEU A 340 7.28 47.39 8.13
C LEU A 340 6.84 46.98 6.70
N ASN A 341 6.90 47.94 5.74
CA ASN A 341 6.53 47.66 4.36
C ASN A 341 7.50 46.71 3.68
N GLY A 342 8.81 46.85 3.93
CA GLY A 342 9.83 45.93 3.43
C GLY A 342 9.59 44.51 3.93
N THR A 343 9.23 44.35 5.22
CA THR A 343 8.89 43.05 5.81
C THR A 343 7.64 42.44 5.17
N LYS A 344 6.58 43.23 5.00
CA LYS A 344 5.35 42.83 4.30
C LYS A 344 5.63 42.33 2.86
N GLN A 345 6.46 43.09 2.10
CA GLN A 345 6.82 42.70 0.73
C GLN A 345 7.63 41.39 0.67
N ARG A 346 8.59 41.20 1.59
CA ARG A 346 9.36 39.95 1.67
C ARG A 346 8.44 38.78 2.05
N ALA A 347 7.52 38.96 3.02
CA ALA A 347 6.52 37.98 3.38
C ALA A 347 5.65 37.59 2.18
N PHE A 348 5.12 38.58 1.44
CA PHE A 348 4.32 38.35 0.24
C PHE A 348 5.08 37.57 -0.82
N ALA A 349 6.34 37.94 -1.09
CA ALA A 349 7.19 37.24 -2.05
C ALA A 349 7.47 35.78 -1.64
N ALA A 350 7.73 35.53 -0.34
CA ALA A 350 7.89 34.19 0.20
C ALA A 350 6.59 33.36 0.07
N GLY A 351 5.46 33.97 0.37
CA GLY A 351 4.14 33.32 0.30
C GLY A 351 3.68 32.96 -1.10
N ARG A 352 4.19 33.61 -2.17
CA ARG A 352 3.85 33.24 -3.56
C ARG A 352 4.20 31.79 -3.91
N LYS A 353 5.19 31.23 -3.26
CA LYS A 353 5.60 29.82 -3.46
C LYS A 353 4.59 28.83 -2.91
N THR A 354 3.72 29.24 -1.99
CA THR A 354 2.80 28.36 -1.25
C THR A 354 1.33 28.57 -1.60
N ILE A 355 0.99 29.46 -2.55
CA ILE A 355 -0.41 29.67 -2.96
C ILE A 355 -1.05 28.39 -3.52
N TRP A 356 -2.36 28.27 -3.35
CA TRP A 356 -3.12 27.08 -3.74
C TRP A 356 -2.85 26.55 -5.15
N PRO A 357 -2.71 27.38 -6.21
CA PRO A 357 -2.35 26.87 -7.53
C PRO A 357 -1.01 26.13 -7.56
N HIS A 358 0.01 26.65 -6.87
CA HIS A 358 1.34 26.00 -6.78
C HIS A 358 1.29 24.75 -5.92
N PHE A 359 0.58 24.79 -4.79
CA PHE A 359 0.35 23.65 -3.95
C PHE A 359 -0.38 22.52 -4.70
N ALA A 360 -1.45 22.86 -5.44
CA ALA A 360 -2.20 21.89 -6.24
C ALA A 360 -1.35 21.27 -7.35
N ALA A 361 -0.51 22.06 -8.02
CA ALA A 361 0.41 21.58 -9.05
C ALA A 361 1.46 20.62 -8.47
N ALA A 362 2.08 20.93 -7.33
CA ALA A 362 3.02 20.07 -6.63
C ALA A 362 2.35 18.78 -6.16
N SER A 363 1.15 18.90 -5.57
CA SER A 363 0.32 17.76 -5.12
C SER A 363 -0.06 16.84 -6.28
N ALA A 364 -0.43 17.39 -7.43
CA ALA A 364 -0.70 16.62 -8.63
C ALA A 364 0.57 15.93 -9.17
N GLY A 365 1.74 16.59 -9.06
CA GLY A 365 3.03 16.00 -9.33
C GLY A 365 3.30 14.77 -8.47
N LEU A 366 3.06 14.88 -7.15
CA LEU A 366 3.18 13.78 -6.21
C LEU A 366 2.28 12.60 -6.59
N VAL A 367 1.00 12.86 -6.96
CA VAL A 367 0.08 11.82 -7.45
C VAL A 367 0.63 11.18 -8.72
N ARG A 368 0.99 11.97 -9.73
CA ARG A 368 1.56 11.46 -11.01
C ARG A 368 2.82 10.62 -10.81
N ASN A 369 3.70 11.03 -9.88
CA ASN A 369 4.92 10.29 -9.52
C ASN A 369 4.62 8.99 -8.76
N THR A 370 3.42 8.85 -8.20
CA THR A 370 2.95 7.63 -7.54
C THR A 370 2.41 6.61 -8.53
N LEU A 371 1.89 7.08 -9.67
CA LEU A 371 1.27 6.23 -10.69
C LEU A 371 2.34 5.70 -11.64
N ASN A 372 2.58 4.39 -11.61
CA ASN A 372 3.50 3.73 -12.52
C ASN A 372 2.91 3.66 -13.94
N ARG A 373 3.76 3.84 -14.96
CA ARG A 373 3.35 3.66 -16.36
C ARG A 373 3.10 2.18 -16.61
N ARG A 374 1.88 1.81 -16.99
CA ARG A 374 1.56 0.46 -17.45
C ARG A 374 2.30 0.19 -18.77
N VAL A 375 3.16 -0.83 -18.77
CA VAL A 375 3.84 -1.32 -19.96
C VAL A 375 2.91 -2.31 -20.67
N ALA A 376 2.81 -2.25 -21.98
CA ALA A 376 2.05 -3.24 -22.73
C ALA A 376 2.71 -4.63 -22.59
N PRO A 377 1.98 -5.68 -22.18
CA PRO A 377 2.56 -7.01 -22.06
C PRO A 377 3.03 -7.54 -23.40
N PRO A 378 4.12 -8.34 -23.44
CA PRO A 378 4.59 -8.97 -24.68
C PRO A 378 3.56 -9.96 -25.25
N PRO A 379 3.75 -10.38 -26.52
CA PRO A 379 2.91 -11.44 -27.10
C PRO A 379 2.97 -12.73 -26.27
N VAL A 380 1.83 -13.32 -25.98
CA VAL A 380 1.69 -14.51 -25.10
C VAL A 380 2.41 -15.73 -25.66
N THR A 381 2.60 -15.79 -26.98
CA THR A 381 3.25 -16.91 -27.68
C THR A 381 4.78 -16.87 -27.67
N ALA A 382 5.38 -15.79 -27.15
CA ALA A 382 6.84 -15.69 -27.10
C ALA A 382 7.40 -16.55 -25.96
N ALA A 383 8.21 -17.55 -26.31
CA ALA A 383 8.84 -18.46 -25.34
C ALA A 383 9.91 -17.75 -24.51
N PRO A 384 9.92 -17.94 -23.18
CA PRO A 384 11.01 -17.44 -22.36
C PRO A 384 12.28 -18.27 -22.55
N SER A 385 13.44 -17.58 -22.51
CA SER A 385 14.76 -18.25 -22.55
C SER A 385 14.99 -19.09 -21.30
N LEU A 386 15.52 -20.29 -21.43
CA LEU A 386 15.91 -21.12 -20.27
C LEU A 386 17.19 -20.64 -19.57
N ALA A 387 17.86 -19.57 -20.07
CA ALA A 387 19.09 -19.09 -19.46
C ALA A 387 18.95 -18.71 -17.98
N GLY A 388 17.79 -18.17 -17.59
CA GLY A 388 17.48 -17.87 -16.18
C GLY A 388 17.47 -19.11 -15.31
N VAL A 389 16.89 -20.21 -15.79
CA VAL A 389 16.88 -21.52 -15.11
C VAL A 389 18.31 -22.04 -14.94
N TRP A 390 19.09 -22.03 -16.03
CA TRP A 390 20.47 -22.56 -16.00
C TRP A 390 21.41 -21.75 -15.10
N THR A 391 21.15 -20.47 -14.95
CA THR A 391 21.92 -19.61 -14.03
C THR A 391 21.83 -20.10 -12.58
N MET A 392 20.69 -20.67 -12.18
CA MET A 392 20.46 -21.19 -10.83
C MET A 392 20.91 -22.66 -10.66
N CYS A 393 21.39 -23.32 -11.72
CA CYS A 393 21.70 -24.74 -11.70
C CYS A 393 23.21 -25.03 -11.70
N ASP A 394 23.59 -26.10 -11.01
CA ASP A 394 24.92 -26.76 -11.14
C ASP A 394 24.77 -28.29 -11.27
N HIS A 395 25.86 -29.03 -11.13
CA HIS A 395 25.83 -30.50 -11.23
C HIS A 395 25.16 -31.21 -10.04
N THR A 396 24.82 -30.49 -8.97
CA THR A 396 24.10 -31.01 -7.81
C THR A 396 22.60 -30.91 -8.00
N GLY A 397 22.14 -29.76 -8.53
CA GLY A 397 20.73 -29.44 -8.71
C GLY A 397 20.54 -27.94 -8.91
N MET A 398 19.36 -27.44 -8.52
CA MET A 398 18.99 -26.01 -8.59
C MET A 398 19.18 -25.36 -7.24
N LEU A 399 19.94 -24.25 -7.21
CA LEU A 399 20.14 -23.38 -6.05
C LEU A 399 18.84 -22.63 -5.74
N GLN A 400 18.54 -22.44 -4.44
CA GLN A 400 17.23 -21.96 -3.98
C GLN A 400 17.03 -20.45 -4.17
N HIS A 401 17.95 -19.62 -3.71
CA HIS A 401 17.80 -18.18 -3.65
C HIS A 401 18.83 -17.41 -4.49
N GLY A 402 18.49 -16.19 -4.85
CA GLY A 402 19.39 -15.22 -5.46
C GLY A 402 19.47 -13.93 -4.67
N ILE A 403 20.60 -13.23 -4.78
CA ILE A 403 20.75 -11.82 -4.41
C ILE A 403 20.77 -11.04 -5.72
N GLY A 404 19.70 -10.30 -5.99
CA GLY A 404 19.46 -9.83 -7.33
C GLY A 404 19.39 -10.98 -8.32
N ILE A 405 20.25 -10.97 -9.33
CA ILE A 405 20.31 -12.03 -10.37
C ILE A 405 21.40 -13.09 -10.09
N VAL A 406 22.12 -13.00 -8.99
CA VAL A 406 23.25 -13.88 -8.66
C VAL A 406 22.81 -14.93 -7.65
N PRO A 407 22.98 -16.25 -7.95
CA PRO A 407 22.62 -17.31 -7.02
C PRO A 407 23.31 -17.18 -5.66
N ASP A 408 22.55 -17.27 -4.58
CA ASP A 408 23.10 -17.20 -3.23
C ASP A 408 23.41 -18.59 -2.67
N ARG A 409 24.68 -18.97 -2.71
CA ARG A 409 25.15 -20.26 -2.27
C ARG A 409 24.98 -20.54 -0.77
N ARG A 410 24.70 -19.54 0.05
CA ARG A 410 24.49 -19.73 1.49
C ARG A 410 23.23 -20.53 1.81
N HIS A 411 22.25 -20.52 0.90
CA HIS A 411 20.98 -21.23 1.08
C HIS A 411 20.98 -22.65 0.47
N GLY A 412 21.98 -22.98 -0.38
CA GLY A 412 22.08 -24.32 -0.97
C GLY A 412 20.91 -24.67 -1.90
N TYR A 413 20.38 -25.86 -1.74
CA TYR A 413 19.39 -26.49 -2.61
C TYR A 413 18.18 -26.95 -1.82
N CYS A 414 16.98 -27.00 -2.47
CA CYS A 414 15.81 -27.66 -1.88
C CYS A 414 15.16 -28.64 -2.87
N ILE A 415 14.47 -29.66 -2.32
CA ILE A 415 13.79 -30.66 -3.15
C ILE A 415 12.60 -30.04 -3.89
N ASP A 416 11.91 -29.06 -3.30
CA ASP A 416 10.77 -28.37 -3.93
C ASP A 416 11.14 -27.80 -5.30
N ASP A 417 12.26 -27.08 -5.39
CA ASP A 417 12.70 -26.46 -6.63
C ASP A 417 13.20 -27.51 -7.63
N ASN A 418 13.92 -28.55 -7.15
CA ASN A 418 14.37 -29.65 -8.02
C ASN A 418 13.19 -30.47 -8.56
N ALA A 419 12.11 -30.65 -7.77
CA ALA A 419 10.87 -31.27 -8.21
C ALA A 419 10.16 -30.46 -9.30
N ARG A 420 9.99 -29.11 -9.09
CA ARG A 420 9.44 -28.19 -10.10
C ARG A 420 10.30 -28.18 -11.37
N ALA A 421 11.62 -28.15 -11.22
CA ALA A 421 12.55 -28.17 -12.35
C ALA A 421 12.42 -29.46 -13.17
N LEU A 422 12.21 -30.61 -12.52
CA LEU A 422 11.96 -31.87 -13.21
C LEU A 422 10.62 -31.85 -13.96
N ILE A 423 9.56 -31.31 -13.38
CA ILE A 423 8.27 -31.08 -14.09
C ILE A 423 8.50 -30.19 -15.32
N LEU A 424 9.24 -29.08 -15.17
CA LEU A 424 9.55 -28.20 -16.28
C LEU A 424 10.26 -28.92 -17.42
N MET A 425 11.23 -29.77 -17.12
CA MET A 425 11.94 -30.58 -18.16
C MET A 425 10.99 -31.48 -18.95
N ASN A 426 9.92 -31.95 -18.33
CA ASN A 426 8.90 -32.75 -19.01
C ASN A 426 7.94 -31.91 -19.87
N GLN A 427 7.74 -30.61 -19.56
CA GLN A 427 6.78 -29.75 -20.24
C GLN A 427 7.39 -28.84 -21.32
N VAL A 428 8.64 -28.42 -21.16
CA VAL A 428 9.31 -27.53 -22.12
C VAL A 428 9.38 -28.17 -23.50
N ARG A 429 8.91 -27.47 -24.55
CA ARG A 429 8.92 -27.97 -25.94
C ARG A 429 10.22 -27.62 -26.65
N ASP A 430 10.67 -26.39 -26.56
CA ASP A 430 11.82 -25.86 -27.31
C ASP A 430 13.15 -26.01 -26.53
N ILE A 431 13.57 -27.26 -26.31
CA ILE A 431 14.86 -27.62 -25.68
C ILE A 431 15.57 -28.69 -26.47
N ILE A 432 16.88 -28.58 -26.58
CA ILE A 432 17.71 -29.61 -27.22
C ILE A 432 17.57 -30.93 -26.45
N PRO A 433 17.28 -32.08 -27.13
CA PRO A 433 17.03 -33.35 -26.44
C PRO A 433 18.15 -33.78 -25.47
N SER A 434 19.42 -33.59 -25.83
CA SER A 434 20.55 -33.91 -24.95
C SER A 434 20.59 -33.03 -23.69
N GLU A 435 20.24 -31.77 -23.78
CA GLU A 435 20.12 -30.86 -22.61
C GLU A 435 18.95 -31.27 -21.71
N ARG A 436 17.81 -31.62 -22.32
CA ARG A 436 16.66 -32.14 -21.56
C ARG A 436 17.04 -33.37 -20.75
N THR A 437 17.64 -34.38 -21.40
CA THR A 437 18.05 -35.61 -20.71
C THR A 437 19.04 -35.31 -19.62
N ARG A 438 20.07 -34.50 -19.89
CA ARG A 438 21.09 -34.12 -18.91
C ARG A 438 20.45 -33.51 -17.65
N TRP A 439 19.62 -32.50 -17.80
CA TRP A 439 19.02 -31.82 -16.67
C TRP A 439 17.95 -32.65 -15.96
N SER A 440 17.17 -33.44 -16.69
CA SER A 440 16.27 -34.43 -16.08
C SER A 440 17.02 -35.40 -15.17
N ILE A 441 18.21 -35.87 -15.58
CA ILE A 441 19.04 -36.78 -14.76
C ILE A 441 19.57 -36.01 -13.53
N VAL A 442 20.03 -34.78 -13.65
CA VAL A 442 20.52 -33.99 -12.51
C VAL A 442 19.42 -33.83 -11.44
N PHE A 443 18.23 -33.39 -11.83
CA PHE A 443 17.13 -33.21 -10.89
C PHE A 443 16.60 -34.54 -10.32
N ALA A 444 16.50 -35.55 -11.14
CA ALA A 444 16.13 -36.92 -10.68
C ALA A 444 17.14 -37.47 -9.68
N SER A 445 18.45 -37.28 -9.93
CA SER A 445 19.52 -37.69 -9.02
C SER A 445 19.43 -36.96 -7.67
N PHE A 446 19.13 -35.64 -7.67
CA PHE A 446 18.92 -34.90 -6.44
C PHE A 446 17.74 -35.47 -5.63
N ILE A 447 16.60 -35.67 -6.28
CA ILE A 447 15.38 -36.22 -5.66
C ILE A 447 15.66 -37.60 -5.07
N GLN A 448 16.34 -38.49 -5.84
CA GLN A 448 16.71 -39.82 -5.38
C GLN A 448 17.64 -39.78 -4.15
N HIS A 449 18.60 -38.83 -4.13
CA HIS A 449 19.52 -38.68 -3.01
C HIS A 449 18.84 -38.09 -1.76
N ALA A 450 17.75 -37.34 -1.94
CA ALA A 450 16.96 -36.79 -0.84
C ALA A 450 16.21 -37.86 -0.02
N TRP A 451 16.00 -39.05 -0.57
CA TRP A 451 15.25 -40.11 0.11
C TRP A 451 15.91 -40.58 1.40
N ASN A 452 15.14 -40.57 2.50
CA ASN A 452 15.53 -41.18 3.77
C ASN A 452 14.80 -42.52 3.94
N PRO A 453 15.47 -43.68 3.77
CA PRO A 453 14.81 -44.98 3.85
C PRO A 453 14.34 -45.35 5.25
N ASP A 454 14.98 -44.80 6.30
CA ASP A 454 14.61 -45.12 7.69
C ASP A 454 13.29 -44.47 8.08
N LYS A 455 13.05 -43.24 7.56
CA LYS A 455 11.81 -42.47 7.81
C LYS A 455 10.77 -42.61 6.71
N GLN A 456 11.15 -43.19 5.55
CA GLN A 456 10.32 -43.29 4.34
C GLN A 456 9.78 -41.97 3.83
N VAL A 457 10.58 -40.89 3.90
CA VAL A 457 10.27 -39.53 3.43
C VAL A 457 11.47 -38.92 2.71
N PHE A 458 11.22 -37.87 1.91
CA PHE A 458 12.29 -37.09 1.33
C PHE A 458 12.72 -35.98 2.31
N ARG A 459 14.04 -35.70 2.36
CA ARG A 459 14.59 -34.48 2.97
C ARG A 459 14.34 -33.29 2.06
N ASN A 460 14.25 -32.10 2.59
CA ASN A 460 14.02 -30.91 1.78
C ASN A 460 15.30 -30.12 1.48
N PHE A 461 16.04 -29.70 2.51
CA PHE A 461 17.15 -28.77 2.37
C PHE A 461 18.53 -29.43 2.40
N MET A 462 19.35 -29.08 1.40
CA MET A 462 20.76 -29.43 1.33
C MET A 462 21.62 -28.18 1.31
N ALA A 463 22.58 -28.06 2.21
CA ALA A 463 23.55 -26.97 2.22
C ALA A 463 24.47 -27.03 0.98
N PHE A 464 25.17 -25.94 0.68
CA PHE A 464 26.04 -25.85 -0.50
C PHE A 464 27.23 -26.82 -0.45
N ASP A 465 27.65 -27.21 0.74
CA ASP A 465 28.67 -28.28 0.97
C ASP A 465 28.10 -29.68 0.78
N ARG A 466 26.85 -29.83 0.36
CA ARG A 466 26.09 -31.04 0.11
C ARG A 466 25.73 -31.86 1.37
N ALA A 467 25.80 -31.25 2.55
CA ALA A 467 25.24 -31.85 3.76
C ALA A 467 23.73 -31.64 3.80
N TRP A 468 22.98 -32.67 4.19
CA TRP A 468 21.55 -32.52 4.47
C TRP A 468 21.34 -31.70 5.76
N CYS A 469 20.46 -30.70 5.72
CA CYS A 469 20.14 -29.85 6.87
C CYS A 469 19.15 -30.52 7.83
N GLU A 470 18.47 -31.58 7.40
CA GLU A 470 17.41 -32.26 8.14
C GLU A 470 17.29 -33.74 7.71
N ASP A 471 16.63 -34.53 8.55
CA ASP A 471 16.35 -35.96 8.27
C ASP A 471 15.02 -36.17 7.56
N ALA A 472 14.08 -35.23 7.62
CA ALA A 472 12.77 -35.32 6.98
C ALA A 472 12.33 -33.91 6.55
N GLY A 473 11.94 -33.76 5.31
CA GLY A 473 11.34 -32.54 4.78
C GLY A 473 9.90 -32.37 5.23
N SER A 474 9.33 -31.20 4.90
CA SER A 474 7.91 -30.88 5.17
C SER A 474 6.96 -31.84 4.41
N GLU A 475 5.71 -31.91 4.86
CA GLU A 475 4.68 -32.64 4.12
C GLU A 475 4.49 -32.08 2.71
N ASP A 476 4.53 -30.75 2.56
CA ASP A 476 4.34 -30.07 1.28
C ASP A 476 5.48 -30.39 0.30
N SER A 477 6.75 -30.41 0.75
CA SER A 477 7.89 -30.79 -0.10
C SER A 477 7.78 -32.25 -0.56
N ASN A 478 7.33 -33.14 0.32
CA ASN A 478 7.08 -34.55 -0.03
C ASN A 478 5.91 -34.69 -1.02
N GLY A 479 4.81 -33.96 -0.83
CA GLY A 479 3.67 -33.95 -1.75
C GLY A 479 4.06 -33.46 -3.14
N ARG A 480 4.84 -32.40 -3.24
CA ARG A 480 5.35 -31.84 -4.50
C ARG A 480 6.30 -32.80 -5.19
N THR A 481 7.13 -33.53 -4.42
CA THR A 481 8.00 -34.55 -4.95
C THR A 481 7.19 -35.71 -5.57
N ILE A 482 6.13 -36.18 -4.91
CA ILE A 482 5.21 -37.19 -5.45
C ILE A 482 4.55 -36.68 -6.74
N TRP A 483 4.17 -35.40 -6.81
CA TRP A 483 3.66 -34.79 -8.05
C TRP A 483 4.69 -34.90 -9.17
N ALA A 484 5.93 -34.48 -8.93
CA ALA A 484 7.00 -34.55 -9.93
C ALA A 484 7.27 -35.98 -10.40
N LEU A 485 7.24 -36.96 -9.49
CA LEU A 485 7.46 -38.39 -9.83
C LEU A 485 6.33 -38.94 -10.70
N GLY A 486 5.06 -38.69 -10.34
CA GLY A 486 3.91 -39.12 -11.13
C GLY A 486 3.87 -38.45 -12.50
N HIS A 487 4.11 -37.13 -12.56
CA HIS A 487 4.24 -36.39 -13.81
C HIS A 487 5.37 -36.95 -14.69
N THR A 488 6.52 -37.26 -14.10
CA THR A 488 7.67 -37.85 -14.82
C THR A 488 7.33 -39.24 -15.36
N ALA A 489 6.62 -40.08 -14.59
CA ALA A 489 6.19 -41.39 -15.02
C ALA A 489 5.30 -41.34 -16.26
N ALA A 490 4.49 -40.29 -16.42
CA ALA A 490 3.61 -40.11 -17.57
C ALA A 490 4.27 -39.36 -18.74
N CYS A 491 5.00 -38.27 -18.45
CA CYS A 491 5.30 -37.22 -19.43
C CYS A 491 6.79 -37.14 -19.82
N ALA A 492 7.72 -37.80 -19.12
CA ALA A 492 9.13 -37.72 -19.49
C ALA A 492 9.37 -38.25 -20.91
N ALA A 493 10.19 -37.54 -21.69
CA ALA A 493 10.50 -37.95 -23.06
C ALA A 493 11.28 -39.27 -23.10
N ASP A 494 12.16 -39.50 -22.13
CA ASP A 494 12.99 -40.69 -22.02
C ASP A 494 12.28 -41.83 -21.28
N ALA A 495 12.29 -43.06 -21.84
CA ALA A 495 11.59 -44.22 -21.29
C ALA A 495 12.22 -44.71 -19.96
N ASP A 496 13.53 -44.59 -19.79
CA ASP A 496 14.22 -45.00 -18.56
C ASP A 496 13.91 -44.02 -17.42
N ILE A 497 13.79 -42.72 -17.73
CA ILE A 497 13.36 -41.70 -16.78
C ILE A 497 11.90 -41.92 -16.40
N ARG A 498 11.00 -42.29 -17.32
CA ARG A 498 9.60 -42.68 -16.98
C ARG A 498 9.57 -43.84 -16.00
N SER A 499 10.37 -44.89 -16.29
CA SER A 499 10.47 -46.08 -15.42
C SER A 499 11.04 -45.77 -14.06
N TRP A 500 12.01 -44.82 -13.98
CA TRP A 500 12.56 -44.31 -12.74
C TRP A 500 11.49 -43.55 -11.95
N GLY A 501 10.75 -42.62 -12.59
CA GLY A 501 9.66 -41.85 -11.97
C GLY A 501 8.59 -42.74 -11.36
N ARG A 502 8.13 -43.78 -12.11
CA ARG A 502 7.18 -44.78 -11.63
C ARG A 502 7.65 -45.48 -10.37
N ARG A 503 8.88 -46.07 -10.41
CA ARG A 503 9.45 -46.78 -9.27
C ARG A 503 9.56 -45.92 -8.02
N TRP A 504 9.98 -44.65 -8.16
CA TRP A 504 10.10 -43.73 -7.03
C TRP A 504 8.75 -43.25 -6.52
N PHE A 505 7.77 -43.08 -7.39
CA PHE A 505 6.38 -42.82 -6.98
C PHE A 505 5.85 -43.96 -6.11
N GLU A 506 6.00 -45.20 -6.52
CA GLU A 506 5.61 -46.38 -5.74
C GLU A 506 6.37 -46.49 -4.40
N THR A 507 7.67 -46.18 -4.40
CA THR A 507 8.51 -46.21 -3.20
C THR A 507 8.07 -45.17 -2.17
N ALA A 508 7.64 -43.97 -2.60
CA ALA A 508 7.28 -42.87 -1.70
C ALA A 508 5.86 -42.96 -1.10
N LEU A 509 4.93 -43.65 -1.79
CA LEU A 509 3.53 -43.74 -1.38
C LEU A 509 3.29 -44.25 0.06
N PRO A 510 3.97 -45.30 0.57
CA PRO A 510 3.74 -45.79 1.92
C PRO A 510 4.04 -44.74 3.00
N GLY A 511 5.11 -43.93 2.84
CA GLY A 511 5.48 -42.87 3.76
C GLY A 511 4.47 -41.73 3.74
N PHE A 512 3.83 -41.49 2.60
CA PHE A 512 2.84 -40.41 2.42
C PHE A 512 1.44 -40.76 2.98
N ALA A 513 1.19 -42.01 3.40
CA ALA A 513 -0.13 -42.41 3.89
C ALA A 513 -0.62 -41.69 5.13
N LYS A 514 0.28 -41.06 5.90
CA LYS A 514 -0.01 -40.36 7.16
C LYS A 514 -0.05 -38.83 7.02
N VAL A 515 0.14 -38.30 5.81
CA VAL A 515 0.17 -36.87 5.55
C VAL A 515 -1.24 -36.26 5.65
N ASP A 516 -1.37 -35.15 6.37
CA ASP A 516 -2.63 -34.48 6.64
C ASP A 516 -2.68 -33.02 6.11
N SER A 517 -1.57 -32.45 5.63
CA SER A 517 -1.58 -31.12 5.00
C SER A 517 -2.44 -31.12 3.74
N PRO A 518 -3.48 -30.26 3.65
CA PRO A 518 -4.33 -30.20 2.45
C PRO A 518 -3.55 -29.91 1.17
N ARG A 519 -2.50 -29.06 1.25
CA ARG A 519 -1.65 -28.71 0.11
C ARG A 519 -0.77 -29.86 -0.31
N ALA A 520 -0.13 -30.52 0.64
CA ALA A 520 0.69 -31.72 0.36
C ALA A 520 -0.15 -32.80 -0.35
N ILE A 521 -1.37 -33.02 0.14
CA ILE A 521 -2.31 -33.98 -0.46
C ILE A 521 -2.71 -33.53 -1.86
N ALA A 522 -3.03 -32.25 -2.08
CA ALA A 522 -3.38 -31.73 -3.40
C ALA A 522 -2.23 -31.93 -4.39
N PHE A 523 -1.00 -31.62 -4.03
CA PHE A 523 0.17 -31.89 -4.89
C PHE A 523 0.32 -33.37 -5.24
N ALA A 524 0.21 -34.24 -4.24
CA ALA A 524 0.32 -35.68 -4.48
C ALA A 524 -0.85 -36.22 -5.33
N MET A 525 -2.06 -35.67 -5.21
CA MET A 525 -3.21 -36.00 -6.08
C MET A 525 -2.92 -35.66 -7.54
N LEU A 526 -2.32 -34.51 -7.84
CA LEU A 526 -1.91 -34.16 -9.21
C LEU A 526 -0.92 -35.18 -9.78
N GLY A 527 0.06 -35.63 -8.95
CA GLY A 527 0.96 -36.72 -9.33
C GLY A 527 0.25 -38.04 -9.58
N ALA A 528 -0.76 -38.37 -8.77
CA ALA A 528 -1.53 -39.59 -8.92
C ALA A 528 -2.43 -39.58 -10.18
N VAL A 529 -2.97 -38.44 -10.58
CA VAL A 529 -3.69 -38.28 -11.86
C VAL A 529 -2.77 -38.59 -13.04
N HIS A 530 -1.55 -38.03 -13.05
CA HIS A 530 -0.56 -38.32 -14.08
C HIS A 530 -0.16 -39.80 -14.08
N MET A 531 0.04 -40.38 -12.89
CA MET A 531 0.38 -41.80 -12.77
C MET A 531 -0.74 -42.69 -13.35
N LEU A 532 -2.02 -42.36 -13.13
CA LEU A 532 -3.14 -43.09 -13.70
C LEU A 532 -3.27 -42.88 -15.22
N SER A 533 -2.83 -41.78 -15.77
CA SER A 533 -2.79 -41.58 -17.23
C SER A 533 -1.75 -42.52 -17.88
N ALA A 534 -0.64 -42.78 -17.19
CA ALA A 534 0.37 -43.75 -17.62
C ALA A 534 -0.03 -45.22 -17.35
N GLU A 535 -0.70 -45.48 -16.23
CA GLU A 535 -1.15 -46.78 -15.79
C GLU A 535 -2.54 -46.72 -15.14
N PRO A 536 -3.61 -46.87 -15.94
CA PRO A 536 -5.01 -46.76 -15.44
C PRO A 536 -5.36 -47.74 -14.32
N GLY A 537 -4.58 -48.81 -14.15
CA GLY A 537 -4.78 -49.85 -13.14
C GLY A 537 -4.04 -49.59 -11.81
N HIS A 538 -3.25 -48.52 -11.66
CA HIS A 538 -2.36 -48.28 -10.53
C HIS A 538 -3.10 -48.11 -9.20
N VAL A 539 -3.07 -49.16 -8.33
CA VAL A 539 -3.86 -49.25 -7.09
C VAL A 539 -3.53 -48.11 -6.11
N GLY A 540 -2.22 -47.86 -5.89
CA GLY A 540 -1.80 -46.81 -4.92
C GLY A 540 -2.21 -45.39 -5.35
N ALA A 541 -2.14 -45.09 -6.66
CA ALA A 541 -2.60 -43.80 -7.17
C ALA A 541 -4.12 -43.60 -7.00
N LYS A 542 -4.92 -44.69 -7.26
CA LYS A 542 -6.37 -44.65 -7.01
C LYS A 542 -6.67 -44.39 -5.53
N ALA A 543 -6.03 -45.15 -4.62
CA ALA A 543 -6.24 -44.97 -3.19
C ALA A 543 -5.87 -43.57 -2.68
N LEU A 544 -4.78 -42.99 -3.23
CA LEU A 544 -4.38 -41.61 -2.89
C LEU A 544 -5.43 -40.60 -3.36
N LEU A 545 -5.96 -40.70 -4.57
CA LEU A 545 -6.99 -39.81 -5.10
C LEU A 545 -8.32 -39.94 -4.34
N GLU A 546 -8.72 -41.18 -3.98
CA GLU A 546 -9.93 -41.39 -3.17
C GLU A 546 -9.82 -40.74 -1.78
N ARG A 547 -8.68 -40.97 -1.09
CA ARG A 547 -8.42 -40.35 0.21
C ARG A 547 -8.36 -38.83 0.12
N GLY A 548 -7.58 -38.31 -0.81
CA GLY A 548 -7.37 -36.87 -0.96
C GLY A 548 -8.65 -36.13 -1.37
N GLY A 549 -9.40 -36.67 -2.35
CA GLY A 549 -10.67 -36.09 -2.79
C GLY A 549 -11.73 -36.09 -1.68
N ALA A 550 -11.84 -37.19 -0.91
CA ALA A 550 -12.73 -37.25 0.25
C ALA A 550 -12.31 -36.24 1.34
N MET A 551 -11.00 -36.09 1.61
CA MET A 551 -10.49 -35.13 2.58
C MET A 551 -10.77 -33.68 2.16
N LEU A 552 -10.46 -33.28 0.94
CA LEU A 552 -10.71 -31.93 0.45
C LEU A 552 -12.21 -31.61 0.45
N ALA A 553 -13.07 -32.54 0.00
CA ALA A 553 -14.52 -32.36 0.05
C ALA A 553 -15.04 -32.19 1.49
N HIS A 554 -14.50 -32.98 2.45
CA HIS A 554 -14.82 -32.86 3.86
C HIS A 554 -14.41 -31.48 4.44
N LEU A 555 -13.18 -31.04 4.18
CA LEU A 555 -12.70 -29.74 4.62
C LEU A 555 -13.57 -28.59 4.09
N LEU A 556 -13.90 -28.61 2.80
CA LEU A 556 -14.77 -27.62 2.21
C LEU A 556 -16.17 -27.58 2.86
N HIS A 557 -16.73 -28.74 3.14
CA HIS A 557 -18.04 -28.83 3.80
C HIS A 557 -18.03 -28.19 5.21
N HIS A 558 -16.98 -28.38 5.98
CA HIS A 558 -16.87 -27.90 7.36
C HIS A 558 -16.43 -26.43 7.47
N SER A 559 -15.59 -25.95 6.55
CA SER A 559 -15.03 -24.59 6.58
C SER A 559 -15.94 -23.56 5.90
N ARG A 560 -16.87 -24.00 5.06
CA ARG A 560 -17.73 -23.11 4.26
C ARG A 560 -18.57 -22.18 5.13
N ARG A 561 -18.62 -20.88 4.77
CA ARG A 561 -19.44 -19.81 5.34
C ARG A 561 -20.13 -19.06 4.21
N PRO A 562 -21.15 -18.20 4.48
CA PRO A 562 -21.89 -17.50 3.39
C PRO A 562 -21.00 -16.74 2.40
N ASN A 563 -19.94 -16.11 2.86
CA ASN A 563 -19.00 -15.34 2.00
C ASN A 563 -17.62 -16.00 1.89
N TRP A 564 -17.48 -17.26 2.32
CA TRP A 564 -16.23 -17.99 2.38
C TRP A 564 -16.41 -19.42 1.88
N ALA A 565 -16.20 -19.62 0.58
CA ALA A 565 -16.29 -20.92 -0.09
C ALA A 565 -14.90 -21.54 -0.26
N TRP A 566 -14.24 -21.82 0.86
CA TRP A 566 -12.86 -22.30 0.89
C TRP A 566 -12.68 -23.50 1.81
N PHE A 567 -11.58 -24.23 1.62
CA PHE A 567 -11.27 -25.48 2.33
C PHE A 567 -10.80 -25.27 3.78
N GLU A 568 -10.30 -24.08 4.09
CA GLU A 568 -9.70 -23.71 5.38
C GLU A 568 -10.24 -22.35 5.83
N ALA A 569 -10.08 -22.02 7.11
CA ALA A 569 -10.41 -20.69 7.63
C ALA A 569 -9.45 -19.61 7.10
N VAL A 570 -8.29 -20.01 6.59
CA VAL A 570 -7.24 -19.12 6.08
C VAL A 570 -6.99 -19.33 4.59
N LEU A 571 -6.51 -18.29 3.91
CA LEU A 571 -5.86 -18.41 2.61
C LEU A 571 -4.36 -18.53 2.85
N GLY A 572 -3.75 -19.58 2.36
CA GLY A 572 -2.32 -19.79 2.46
C GLY A 572 -1.61 -19.42 1.15
N TYR A 573 -0.62 -20.21 0.77
CA TYR A 573 0.06 -20.12 -0.51
C TYR A 573 -0.43 -21.21 -1.48
N ASP A 574 -0.13 -21.02 -2.78
CA ASP A 574 -0.43 -22.00 -3.84
C ASP A 574 -1.94 -22.39 -3.84
N ASN A 575 -2.81 -21.40 -3.53
CA ASN A 575 -4.23 -21.62 -3.26
C ASN A 575 -4.96 -22.38 -4.38
N PRO A 576 -4.79 -22.06 -5.68
CA PRO A 576 -5.51 -22.75 -6.75
C PRO A 576 -5.23 -24.25 -6.86
N ARG A 577 -4.23 -24.79 -6.16
CA ARG A 577 -3.92 -26.24 -6.18
C ARG A 577 -4.99 -27.10 -5.54
N LEU A 578 -5.64 -26.59 -4.48
CA LEU A 578 -6.71 -27.33 -3.82
C LEU A 578 -7.89 -27.60 -4.74
N PRO A 579 -8.50 -26.57 -5.40
CA PRO A 579 -9.53 -26.81 -6.39
C PRO A 579 -9.03 -27.56 -7.63
N GLN A 580 -7.81 -27.31 -8.12
CA GLN A 580 -7.23 -28.06 -9.24
C GLN A 580 -7.23 -29.56 -8.98
N ALA A 581 -6.75 -29.99 -7.81
CA ALA A 581 -6.71 -31.40 -7.45
C ALA A 581 -8.09 -32.05 -7.44
N LEU A 582 -9.13 -31.34 -6.96
CA LEU A 582 -10.52 -31.85 -7.01
C LEU A 582 -11.07 -31.91 -8.42
N ILE A 583 -10.79 -30.94 -9.28
CA ILE A 583 -11.22 -30.94 -10.68
C ILE A 583 -10.62 -32.15 -11.42
N GLU A 584 -9.32 -32.37 -11.28
CA GLU A 584 -8.62 -33.46 -11.95
C GLU A 584 -9.04 -34.83 -11.42
N ALA A 585 -9.12 -34.98 -10.07
CA ALA A 585 -9.60 -36.22 -9.46
C ALA A 585 -11.07 -36.53 -9.81
N GLY A 586 -11.93 -35.49 -9.78
CA GLY A 586 -13.32 -35.60 -10.18
C GLY A 586 -13.50 -36.05 -11.64
N SER A 587 -12.69 -35.48 -12.52
CA SER A 587 -12.65 -35.88 -13.94
C SER A 587 -12.13 -37.31 -14.13
N ALA A 588 -11.05 -37.70 -13.44
CA ALA A 588 -10.44 -39.01 -13.55
C ALA A 588 -11.36 -40.17 -13.05
N PHE A 589 -12.15 -39.89 -12.01
CA PHE A 589 -13.08 -40.88 -11.43
C PHE A 589 -14.54 -40.74 -11.88
N GLY A 590 -14.90 -39.72 -12.69
CA GLY A 590 -16.28 -39.41 -13.03
C GLY A 590 -17.11 -38.95 -11.81
N ARG A 591 -16.45 -38.43 -10.74
CA ARG A 591 -17.08 -37.92 -9.51
C ARG A 591 -17.52 -36.47 -9.73
N GLN A 592 -18.79 -36.32 -10.17
CA GLN A 592 -19.36 -34.99 -10.48
C GLN A 592 -19.41 -34.06 -9.25
N ASP A 593 -19.60 -34.61 -8.04
CA ASP A 593 -19.58 -33.86 -6.79
C ASP A 593 -18.20 -33.22 -6.53
N TRP A 594 -17.11 -33.92 -6.76
CA TRP A 594 -15.75 -33.37 -6.63
C TRP A 594 -15.43 -32.36 -7.73
N LEU A 595 -15.77 -32.69 -8.97
CA LEU A 595 -15.60 -31.78 -10.09
C LEU A 595 -16.31 -30.44 -9.85
N GLN A 596 -17.58 -30.50 -9.45
CA GLN A 596 -18.38 -29.31 -9.19
C GLN A 596 -17.81 -28.51 -8.00
N ALA A 597 -17.45 -29.16 -6.91
CA ALA A 597 -16.80 -28.52 -5.74
C ALA A 597 -15.48 -27.82 -6.12
N GLY A 598 -14.66 -28.45 -6.95
CA GLY A 598 -13.43 -27.87 -7.48
C GLY A 598 -13.70 -26.64 -8.34
N LEU A 599 -14.66 -26.71 -9.28
CA LEU A 599 -15.01 -25.60 -10.15
C LEU A 599 -15.61 -24.41 -9.38
N GLU A 600 -16.47 -24.64 -8.38
CA GLU A 600 -17.03 -23.59 -7.53
C GLU A 600 -15.95 -22.88 -6.70
N THR A 601 -15.06 -23.64 -6.09
CA THR A 601 -13.97 -23.05 -5.27
C THR A 601 -12.91 -22.37 -6.11
N LEU A 602 -12.63 -22.87 -7.33
CA LEU A 602 -11.77 -22.19 -8.29
C LEU A 602 -12.39 -20.87 -8.76
N ALA A 603 -13.68 -20.85 -9.06
CA ALA A 603 -14.37 -19.61 -9.43
C ALA A 603 -14.35 -18.59 -8.28
N TRP A 604 -14.57 -19.05 -7.06
CA TRP A 604 -14.54 -18.22 -5.85
C TRP A 604 -13.17 -17.57 -5.60
N ILE A 605 -12.07 -18.31 -5.74
CA ILE A 605 -10.72 -17.74 -5.56
C ILE A 605 -10.31 -16.88 -6.75
N ALA A 606 -10.71 -17.23 -7.99
CA ALA A 606 -10.44 -16.45 -9.19
C ALA A 606 -11.07 -15.06 -9.11
N GLU A 607 -12.32 -14.95 -8.62
CA GLU A 607 -12.97 -13.66 -8.37
C GLU A 607 -12.16 -12.80 -7.39
N ARG A 608 -11.69 -13.38 -6.28
CA ARG A 608 -10.89 -12.68 -5.28
C ARG A 608 -9.50 -12.30 -5.75
N GLN A 609 -8.95 -13.06 -6.67
CA GLN A 609 -7.66 -12.79 -7.31
C GLN A 609 -7.77 -11.90 -8.55
N THR A 610 -8.94 -11.31 -8.80
CA THR A 610 -9.14 -10.33 -9.87
C THR A 610 -9.38 -8.96 -9.26
N ALA A 611 -8.51 -8.01 -9.58
CA ALA A 611 -8.66 -6.62 -9.15
C ALA A 611 -9.82 -5.93 -9.86
N ALA A 612 -10.37 -4.87 -9.29
CA ALA A 612 -11.44 -4.08 -9.90
C ALA A 612 -11.06 -3.52 -11.30
N GLN A 613 -9.76 -3.28 -11.52
CA GLN A 613 -9.22 -2.87 -12.82
C GLN A 613 -9.07 -4.03 -13.82
N GLY A 614 -9.45 -5.26 -13.45
CA GLY A 614 -9.44 -6.45 -14.30
C GLY A 614 -8.08 -7.15 -14.44
N HIS A 615 -7.05 -6.74 -13.69
CA HIS A 615 -5.78 -7.46 -13.66
C HIS A 615 -5.76 -8.52 -12.54
N PHE A 616 -4.84 -9.47 -12.66
CA PHE A 616 -4.63 -10.47 -11.62
C PHE A 616 -4.00 -9.85 -10.37
N ARG A 617 -4.57 -10.17 -9.22
CA ARG A 617 -4.08 -9.79 -7.89
C ARG A 617 -4.04 -11.05 -7.03
N PRO A 618 -2.91 -11.77 -6.96
CA PRO A 618 -2.82 -12.95 -6.12
C PRO A 618 -3.07 -12.63 -4.64
N VAL A 619 -3.42 -13.65 -3.88
CA VAL A 619 -3.47 -13.54 -2.42
C VAL A 619 -2.06 -13.24 -1.91
N GLY A 620 -1.91 -12.14 -1.18
CA GLY A 620 -0.63 -11.74 -0.61
C GLY A 620 -0.23 -12.57 0.60
N SER A 621 1.08 -12.73 0.84
CA SER A 621 1.60 -13.50 1.98
C SER A 621 1.27 -12.89 3.35
N ASP A 622 0.96 -11.59 3.42
CA ASP A 622 0.43 -10.93 4.64
C ASP A 622 -0.92 -11.54 5.10
N THR A 623 -1.59 -12.30 4.23
CA THR A 623 -2.83 -13.04 4.53
C THR A 623 -2.59 -14.29 5.38
N PHE A 624 -1.40 -14.87 5.32
CA PHE A 624 -1.12 -16.15 5.97
C PHE A 624 -1.41 -16.08 7.46
N GLN A 625 -2.09 -17.09 7.99
CA GLN A 625 -2.56 -17.18 9.38
C GLN A 625 -3.66 -16.17 9.77
N LYS A 626 -4.25 -15.43 8.82
CA LYS A 626 -5.37 -14.51 9.06
C LYS A 626 -6.70 -15.20 8.72
N GLU A 627 -7.48 -15.53 9.73
CA GLU A 627 -8.76 -16.23 9.55
C GLU A 627 -9.78 -15.32 8.84
N TYR A 628 -10.35 -15.85 7.77
CA TYR A 628 -11.41 -15.19 6.97
C TYR A 628 -11.05 -13.81 6.41
N GLU A 629 -9.75 -13.56 6.22
CA GLU A 629 -9.23 -12.30 5.70
C GLU A 629 -8.40 -12.50 4.44
N GLN A 630 -8.21 -11.42 3.68
CA GLN A 630 -7.34 -11.37 2.50
C GLN A 630 -6.62 -10.03 2.44
N TYR A 631 -5.29 -10.09 2.27
CA TYR A 631 -4.41 -8.96 2.07
C TYR A 631 -3.80 -8.98 0.67
N PRO A 632 -3.55 -7.82 0.06
CA PRO A 632 -3.09 -7.76 -1.33
C PRO A 632 -1.59 -8.00 -1.53
N PHE A 633 -0.77 -8.02 -0.48
CA PHE A 633 0.70 -8.12 -0.55
C PHE A 633 1.26 -9.11 0.51
N ASP A 634 2.54 -9.59 0.39
CA ASP A 634 3.34 -9.55 -0.82
C ASP A 634 2.82 -10.58 -1.81
N GLN A 635 2.81 -10.23 -3.11
CA GLN A 635 2.31 -11.11 -4.18
C GLN A 635 3.46 -11.97 -4.72
N GLN A 636 3.22 -13.26 -4.88
CA GLN A 636 4.24 -14.22 -5.27
C GLN A 636 3.96 -14.85 -6.65
N PRO A 637 5.00 -15.10 -7.49
CA PRO A 637 4.89 -15.70 -8.80
C PRO A 637 4.21 -17.07 -8.83
N LEU A 638 4.38 -17.84 -7.80
CA LEU A 638 3.81 -19.17 -7.60
C LEU A 638 2.26 -19.15 -7.63
N GLU A 639 1.60 -18.10 -7.09
CA GLU A 639 0.14 -17.96 -7.16
C GLU A 639 -0.36 -17.76 -8.60
N ALA A 640 0.38 -17.00 -9.42
CA ALA A 640 0.05 -16.81 -10.82
C ALA A 640 0.23 -18.13 -11.62
N GLN A 641 1.30 -18.89 -11.35
CA GLN A 641 1.47 -20.23 -11.91
C GLN A 641 0.28 -21.13 -11.57
N ALA A 642 -0.03 -21.24 -10.29
CA ALA A 642 -1.13 -22.10 -9.83
C ALA A 642 -2.47 -21.72 -10.46
N SER A 643 -2.73 -20.43 -10.63
CA SER A 643 -3.95 -19.93 -11.28
C SER A 643 -4.00 -20.32 -12.76
N VAL A 644 -2.89 -20.23 -13.49
CA VAL A 644 -2.82 -20.69 -14.90
C VAL A 644 -3.07 -22.19 -15.02
N GLU A 645 -2.41 -22.99 -14.20
CA GLU A 645 -2.53 -24.45 -14.26
C GLU A 645 -3.92 -24.94 -13.82
N ALA A 646 -4.50 -24.37 -12.76
CA ALA A 646 -5.86 -24.68 -12.34
C ALA A 646 -6.91 -24.26 -13.40
N ALA A 647 -6.71 -23.12 -14.05
CA ALA A 647 -7.54 -22.68 -15.15
C ALA A 647 -7.45 -23.64 -16.36
N HIS A 648 -6.26 -24.15 -16.66
CA HIS A 648 -6.06 -25.18 -17.69
C HIS A 648 -6.84 -26.45 -17.37
N SER A 649 -6.72 -26.97 -16.13
CA SER A 649 -7.48 -28.17 -15.71
C SER A 649 -9.00 -27.94 -15.79
N ALA A 650 -9.49 -26.78 -15.38
CA ALA A 650 -10.90 -26.43 -15.47
C ALA A 650 -11.38 -26.27 -16.92
N PHE A 651 -10.55 -25.72 -17.80
CA PHE A 651 -10.85 -25.66 -19.24
C PHE A 651 -10.94 -27.05 -19.87
N LEU A 652 -10.00 -27.94 -19.55
CA LEU A 652 -10.03 -29.33 -20.04
C LEU A 652 -11.29 -30.07 -19.58
N ALA A 653 -11.72 -29.85 -18.35
CA ALA A 653 -12.89 -30.50 -17.77
C ALA A 653 -14.23 -29.98 -18.31
N THR A 654 -14.30 -28.70 -18.74
CA THR A 654 -15.58 -28.03 -19.04
C THR A 654 -15.71 -27.47 -20.45
N GLY A 655 -14.60 -27.19 -21.14
CA GLY A 655 -14.59 -26.44 -22.39
C GLY A 655 -14.93 -24.95 -22.23
N ASP A 656 -15.11 -24.45 -21.02
CA ASP A 656 -15.53 -23.05 -20.77
C ASP A 656 -14.35 -22.07 -20.97
N ARG A 657 -14.54 -21.17 -21.93
CA ARG A 657 -13.51 -20.18 -22.33
C ARG A 657 -13.14 -19.17 -21.27
N ARG A 658 -13.99 -18.93 -20.28
CA ARG A 658 -13.66 -18.04 -19.14
C ARG A 658 -12.36 -18.43 -18.45
N TRP A 659 -12.03 -19.73 -18.44
CA TRP A 659 -10.80 -20.23 -17.85
C TRP A 659 -9.56 -19.88 -18.67
N ILE A 660 -9.70 -19.79 -20.00
CA ILE A 660 -8.62 -19.26 -20.84
C ILE A 660 -8.35 -17.79 -20.50
N ASP A 661 -9.43 -17.00 -20.38
CA ASP A 661 -9.32 -15.58 -20.01
C ASP A 661 -8.66 -15.39 -18.63
N HIS A 662 -9.06 -16.21 -17.67
CA HIS A 662 -8.45 -16.19 -16.32
C HIS A 662 -6.96 -16.56 -16.37
N GLY A 663 -6.57 -17.62 -17.08
CA GLY A 663 -5.16 -17.98 -17.26
C GLY A 663 -4.33 -16.89 -17.94
N LEU A 664 -4.89 -16.22 -18.95
CA LEU A 664 -4.27 -15.08 -19.63
C LEU A 664 -4.07 -13.89 -18.69
N ILE A 665 -5.07 -13.57 -17.86
CA ILE A 665 -4.98 -12.48 -16.87
C ILE A 665 -3.88 -12.80 -15.85
N ALA A 666 -3.83 -14.03 -15.33
CA ALA A 666 -2.81 -14.48 -14.40
C ALA A 666 -1.39 -14.45 -15.01
N TYR A 667 -1.22 -14.89 -16.25
CA TYR A 667 0.08 -14.86 -16.92
C TYR A 667 0.57 -13.43 -17.21
N ARG A 668 -0.32 -12.51 -17.58
CA ARG A 668 0.02 -11.11 -17.83
C ARG A 668 0.53 -10.37 -16.58
N TRP A 669 0.24 -10.88 -15.40
CA TRP A 669 0.76 -10.35 -14.13
C TRP A 669 2.30 -10.31 -14.12
N TYR A 670 2.97 -11.31 -14.69
CA TYR A 670 4.44 -11.33 -14.81
C TYR A 670 5.00 -10.14 -15.60
N PHE A 671 4.22 -9.54 -16.47
CA PHE A 671 4.63 -8.47 -17.38
C PHE A 671 4.04 -7.10 -17.04
N GLY A 672 3.67 -6.90 -15.79
CA GLY A 672 3.21 -5.59 -15.32
C GLY A 672 1.70 -5.37 -15.33
N ALA A 673 0.89 -6.35 -15.74
CA ALA A 673 -0.55 -6.31 -15.49
C ALA A 673 -0.86 -6.69 -14.03
N ASN A 674 -0.31 -5.90 -13.10
CA ASN A 674 -0.37 -6.08 -11.65
C ASN A 674 -0.60 -4.74 -10.94
N ASP A 675 -0.71 -4.76 -9.61
CA ASP A 675 -1.00 -3.58 -8.79
C ASP A 675 0.08 -2.47 -8.84
N ARG A 676 1.27 -2.77 -9.38
CA ARG A 676 2.38 -1.81 -9.48
C ARG A 676 2.70 -1.40 -10.91
N GLY A 677 2.11 -2.05 -11.91
CA GLY A 677 2.38 -1.76 -13.31
C GLY A 677 3.82 -2.11 -13.73
N GLU A 678 4.54 -2.93 -12.93
CA GLU A 678 5.94 -3.27 -13.14
C GLU A 678 6.10 -4.73 -13.55
N ALA A 679 6.98 -5.00 -14.53
CA ALA A 679 7.26 -6.34 -14.99
C ALA A 679 8.21 -7.08 -14.02
N LEU A 680 7.86 -8.33 -13.69
CA LEU A 680 8.68 -9.24 -12.90
C LEU A 680 9.56 -10.12 -13.80
N ALA A 681 9.01 -10.52 -14.95
CA ALA A 681 9.66 -11.48 -15.84
C ALA A 681 10.24 -10.82 -17.10
N ASP A 682 11.33 -11.37 -17.59
CA ASP A 682 11.98 -10.98 -18.83
C ASP A 682 12.15 -12.22 -19.74
N LEU A 683 11.46 -12.21 -20.86
CA LEU A 683 11.50 -13.29 -21.85
C LEU A 683 12.90 -13.59 -22.40
N LYS A 684 13.74 -12.55 -22.57
CA LYS A 684 15.07 -12.71 -23.17
C LYS A 684 16.03 -13.44 -22.25
N THR A 685 15.95 -13.17 -20.96
CA THR A 685 16.81 -13.81 -19.95
C THR A 685 16.16 -15.00 -19.28
N GLY A 686 14.82 -15.11 -19.36
CA GLY A 686 14.02 -16.12 -18.68
C GLY A 686 14.03 -16.00 -17.16
N ARG A 687 14.42 -14.84 -16.64
CA ARG A 687 14.41 -14.55 -15.20
C ARG A 687 13.05 -14.07 -14.76
N CYS A 688 12.72 -14.32 -13.50
CA CYS A 688 11.57 -13.78 -12.82
C CYS A 688 11.97 -13.30 -11.43
N ARG A 689 11.50 -12.13 -11.03
CA ARG A 689 11.69 -11.56 -9.69
C ARG A 689 10.75 -12.21 -8.67
N ASP A 690 11.14 -12.18 -7.39
CA ASP A 690 10.48 -12.97 -6.33
C ASP A 690 9.10 -12.45 -5.90
N GLY A 691 8.65 -11.31 -6.37
CA GLY A 691 7.30 -10.87 -6.10
C GLY A 691 7.05 -9.39 -6.29
N VAL A 692 5.79 -9.01 -6.02
CA VAL A 692 5.33 -7.60 -5.99
C VAL A 692 5.00 -7.23 -4.56
N ASN A 693 5.68 -6.24 -4.04
CA ASN A 693 5.41 -5.67 -2.72
C ASN A 693 4.69 -4.32 -2.82
N ARG A 694 4.46 -3.66 -1.71
CA ARG A 694 3.73 -2.39 -1.65
C ARG A 694 4.43 -1.24 -2.37
N ARG A 695 5.75 -1.31 -2.58
CA ARG A 695 6.56 -0.26 -3.22
C ARG A 695 6.89 -0.53 -4.67
N GLY A 696 6.88 -1.79 -5.10
CA GLY A 696 7.30 -2.19 -6.44
C GLY A 696 7.58 -3.69 -6.51
N VAL A 697 8.49 -4.09 -7.38
CA VAL A 697 8.94 -5.48 -7.53
C VAL A 697 10.14 -5.76 -6.63
N ASN A 698 10.19 -6.97 -6.10
CA ASN A 698 11.38 -7.48 -5.40
C ASN A 698 12.57 -7.53 -6.38
N GLU A 699 13.77 -7.22 -5.92
CA GLU A 699 14.95 -7.24 -6.80
C GLU A 699 15.57 -8.61 -6.99
N ASN A 700 15.28 -9.58 -6.11
CA ASN A 700 15.84 -10.92 -6.16
C ASN A 700 15.12 -11.81 -7.18
N CYS A 701 15.86 -12.79 -7.70
CA CYS A 701 15.37 -13.80 -8.62
C CYS A 701 15.72 -15.18 -8.05
N GLY A 702 14.82 -15.78 -7.30
CA GLY A 702 14.96 -17.13 -6.74
C GLY A 702 14.50 -18.24 -7.70
N ALA A 703 14.84 -19.47 -7.40
CA ALA A 703 14.48 -20.64 -8.20
C ALA A 703 12.97 -20.80 -8.35
N GLU A 704 12.22 -20.74 -7.26
CA GLU A 704 10.76 -20.87 -7.26
C GLU A 704 10.11 -19.89 -8.23
N SER A 705 10.51 -18.62 -8.19
CA SER A 705 9.93 -17.55 -9.02
C SER A 705 10.25 -17.76 -10.51
N ILE A 706 11.47 -18.15 -10.82
CA ILE A 706 11.90 -18.47 -12.19
C ILE A 706 11.11 -19.67 -12.70
N LEU A 707 11.03 -20.75 -11.93
CA LEU A 707 10.30 -21.95 -12.30
C LEU A 707 8.80 -21.70 -12.45
N ALA A 708 8.20 -20.94 -11.53
CA ALA A 708 6.80 -20.56 -11.60
C ALA A 708 6.46 -19.84 -12.91
N PHE A 709 7.31 -18.92 -13.34
CA PHE A 709 7.13 -18.21 -14.62
C PHE A 709 7.17 -19.17 -15.83
N HIS A 710 8.15 -20.07 -15.87
CA HIS A 710 8.30 -21.01 -16.99
C HIS A 710 7.19 -22.08 -17.02
N LEU A 711 6.77 -22.59 -15.86
CA LEU A 711 5.68 -23.55 -15.75
C LEU A 711 4.33 -22.90 -16.13
N ALA A 712 4.09 -21.65 -15.71
CA ALA A 712 2.92 -20.88 -16.13
C ALA A 712 2.88 -20.73 -17.65
N TYR A 713 4.00 -20.41 -18.29
CA TYR A 713 4.10 -20.34 -19.74
C TYR A 713 3.79 -21.69 -20.41
N ALA A 714 4.42 -22.77 -19.94
CA ALA A 714 4.24 -24.10 -20.53
C ALA A 714 2.77 -24.55 -20.47
N SER A 715 2.13 -24.39 -19.32
CA SER A 715 0.70 -24.72 -19.14
C SER A 715 -0.22 -23.82 -19.97
N LEU A 716 0.07 -22.53 -20.07
CA LEU A 716 -0.73 -21.62 -20.88
C LEU A 716 -0.68 -21.98 -22.37
N ILE A 717 0.51 -22.25 -22.92
CA ILE A 717 0.67 -22.66 -24.33
C ILE A 717 -0.04 -23.98 -24.60
N GLU A 718 -0.01 -24.92 -23.66
CA GLU A 718 -0.76 -26.17 -23.78
C GLU A 718 -2.25 -25.95 -23.78
N MET A 719 -2.78 -25.15 -22.86
CA MET A 719 -4.20 -24.76 -22.81
C MET A 719 -4.65 -24.12 -24.14
N LEU A 720 -3.87 -23.17 -24.67
CA LEU A 720 -4.17 -22.52 -25.95
C LEU A 720 -4.11 -23.48 -27.14
N SER A 721 -3.21 -24.47 -27.12
CA SER A 721 -3.11 -25.52 -28.14
C SER A 721 -4.32 -26.45 -28.13
N ASN A 722 -4.84 -26.76 -26.94
CA ASN A 722 -6.02 -27.61 -26.75
C ASN A 722 -7.32 -26.87 -27.17
N ALA A 723 -7.34 -25.55 -27.10
CA ALA A 723 -8.46 -24.72 -27.45
C ALA A 723 -8.70 -24.56 -28.98
N LYS A 724 -8.13 -25.41 -29.82
CA LYS A 724 -8.13 -25.32 -31.31
C LYS A 724 -9.47 -24.97 -31.92
N THR A 725 -9.62 -23.70 -32.32
CA THR A 725 -10.60 -23.26 -33.36
C THR A 725 -10.10 -22.00 -34.06
N ASP A 726 -10.32 -21.88 -35.36
CA ASP A 726 -9.90 -20.80 -36.28
C ASP A 726 -10.24 -19.34 -35.84
N GLY A 727 -11.04 -19.18 -34.83
CA GLY A 727 -11.37 -17.87 -34.23
C GLY A 727 -10.45 -17.42 -33.09
N LEU A 728 -9.67 -18.33 -32.49
CA LEU A 728 -8.89 -18.05 -31.29
C LEU A 728 -7.60 -17.27 -31.59
N GLU A 729 -6.95 -17.53 -32.69
CA GLU A 729 -5.76 -16.79 -33.13
C GLU A 729 -6.05 -15.31 -33.40
N ARG A 730 -7.20 -15.03 -34.06
CA ARG A 730 -7.65 -13.64 -34.30
C ARG A 730 -7.96 -12.92 -32.99
N MET A 731 -8.63 -13.58 -32.05
CA MET A 731 -9.01 -13.02 -30.77
C MET A 731 -7.79 -12.76 -29.86
N LEU A 732 -6.74 -13.60 -29.93
CA LEU A 732 -5.50 -13.42 -29.18
C LEU A 732 -4.66 -12.27 -29.73
N ILE A 733 -4.64 -12.07 -31.04
CA ILE A 733 -3.96 -10.94 -31.70
C ILE A 733 -4.66 -9.62 -31.36
N GLU A 734 -5.99 -9.56 -31.41
CA GLU A 734 -6.77 -8.37 -31.07
C GLU A 734 -6.63 -7.98 -29.59
N ARG A 735 -6.59 -8.95 -28.66
CA ARG A 735 -6.42 -8.71 -27.23
C ARG A 735 -4.97 -8.38 -26.82
N SER A 736 -3.98 -8.79 -27.59
CA SER A 736 -2.58 -8.41 -27.38
C SER A 736 -2.32 -6.93 -27.67
N THR A 737 -3.20 -6.27 -28.43
CA THR A 737 -3.11 -4.84 -28.79
C THR A 737 -3.74 -3.88 -27.77
N GLY A 738 -4.19 -4.36 -26.62
CA GLY A 738 -4.48 -3.51 -25.45
C GLY A 738 -5.83 -2.78 -25.43
N LYS A 739 -6.85 -3.22 -26.19
CA LYS A 739 -8.21 -2.67 -26.04
C LYS A 739 -8.91 -3.27 -24.80
N PRO A 740 -9.49 -2.48 -23.89
CA PRO A 740 -10.24 -3.01 -22.77
C PRO A 740 -11.48 -3.76 -23.25
N VAL A 741 -11.66 -5.00 -22.77
CA VAL A 741 -12.87 -5.77 -23.00
C VAL A 741 -13.91 -5.30 -22.00
N ALA A 742 -14.96 -4.66 -22.49
CA ALA A 742 -16.17 -4.46 -21.70
C ALA A 742 -16.80 -5.84 -21.44
N LEU A 743 -16.88 -6.26 -20.20
CA LEU A 743 -17.66 -7.41 -19.78
C LEU A 743 -19.14 -7.08 -20.03
N ALA A 744 -19.72 -7.70 -21.06
CA ALA A 744 -21.16 -7.68 -21.25
C ALA A 744 -21.79 -8.53 -20.14
N HIS A 745 -22.46 -7.88 -19.20
CA HIS A 745 -23.41 -8.53 -18.30
C HIS A 745 -24.66 -8.90 -19.13
N SER A 746 -24.91 -10.18 -19.32
CA SER A 746 -26.22 -10.73 -19.63
C SER A 746 -26.59 -11.73 -18.54
#